data_6ffad07d1993fc8258d55118b1f87540
#
_entry.id   6ffad07d1993fc8258d55118b1f87540
#
_cell.length_a   1.000
_cell.length_b   1.000
_cell.length_c   1.000
_cell.angle_alpha   90.00
_cell.angle_beta   90.00
_cell.angle_gamma   90.00
#
_symmetry.space_group_name_H-M   'P 1'
#
loop_
_entity.id
_entity.type
_entity.pdbx_description
1 polymer ?
#
loop_
_entity_poly.entity_id
_entity_poly.type
_entity_poly.pdbx_seq_one_letter_code
_entity_poly.pdbx_strand_id
1 'polypeptide(L)'
;MKTLRTLFKQDKEAFVVPKGIQDVIPVTRIWQDGIFQVGKNKYSKCYRFTDINYAVASRADKEGMFLEYSELLNSFDTGATTKITILNRRLNKIDFEKNILLPLSNDKLDEYRKEYNKMLLDKATGANGITQEKFITVSVNKKSVEEARNYFTRISADLINHFSQLGAKCIELEAEDRLRLCHDFYRQGEENAFTFDMIQNMKKGHSFKDFICPDSFEFEKDYFKMGKKYGRVIFLKEYASYIKDNMVAELTDLNRNMMMSIDVIPVPMDEAVREVENRRLGVETNITNWQRRQNSNNNFSAVIPYDLEQQRIESKEFLDDLTTRDQRMFLSVLTMVHTADSKEQLDNDTESLLTTARKHLCQFSILKYQQMDGLNTVMPFGVRKIDALRTLTTESLAVFIPFRVQEINHENGIYYGQNVISKNMIIADRRQLLNGNSFILGVSGSGKSFTGKNEIVSVILRDPNADVIIIDPEREYSQLINALGGEVIHISATSNNHINAMDLNSEYGDGANPVILKSEFILSLCEQLIGGNNLGPKQKSIIDRCTASVYRHYQQGNYQGVPPTLQDFREELLKQNEPEAKEIALAIELFTNGSLNTFAKNTNVDTNNRLLCYDILDLGKQLLPIGMLVVLDSILNRITTNRSKGRNTFIFIDEIYLLFQHEYSANFLFTLWKRVRKYGAYCTGITQNVDDLLQSHTARTMLANSEFIVMLNQASTDRLELAKLLNISELQMGYITNVGAGQGLLKVGSSLVPFINKFPTNTKLYKLMTTKPGEGN
;
A
#
# COMPACT_ATOMS: atom_id res chain seq x y z
N MET A 1 44.89 10.47 -2.56
CA MET A 1 43.92 11.53 -2.28
C MET A 1 43.26 11.97 -3.58
N LYS A 2 41.96 11.85 -3.74
CA LYS A 2 41.26 12.52 -4.83
C LYS A 2 41.06 13.95 -4.39
N THR A 3 41.79 14.89 -4.99
CA THR A 3 41.60 16.32 -4.72
C THR A 3 40.17 16.72 -5.14
N LEU A 4 39.55 17.73 -4.48
CA LEU A 4 38.29 18.35 -4.89
C LEU A 4 38.20 18.59 -6.40
N ARG A 5 39.33 18.96 -7.04
CA ARG A 5 39.42 19.08 -8.49
C ARG A 5 39.04 17.80 -9.26
N THR A 6 39.27 16.62 -8.69
CA THR A 6 38.83 15.34 -9.31
C THR A 6 37.34 15.04 -9.06
N LEU A 7 36.76 15.50 -7.95
CA LEU A 7 35.34 15.39 -7.68
C LEU A 7 34.51 16.33 -8.57
N PHE A 8 35.04 17.48 -8.91
CA PHE A 8 34.41 18.41 -9.86
C PHE A 8 34.45 17.91 -11.32
N LYS A 9 35.34 16.97 -11.68
CA LYS A 9 35.39 16.42 -13.04
C LYS A 9 34.10 15.62 -13.33
N GLN A 10 33.48 15.96 -14.45
CA GLN A 10 32.36 15.20 -15.04
C GLN A 10 32.88 13.83 -15.49
N ASP A 11 31.95 12.87 -15.61
CA ASP A 11 32.21 11.60 -16.31
C ASP A 11 32.22 11.85 -17.84
N LYS A 12 32.96 12.87 -18.28
CA LYS A 12 33.07 13.28 -19.67
C LYS A 12 34.32 12.67 -20.26
N GLU A 13 34.11 11.70 -21.10
CA GLU A 13 35.13 11.27 -22.07
C GLU A 13 35.24 12.31 -23.19
N ALA A 14 36.31 12.28 -23.97
CA ALA A 14 36.44 13.16 -25.14
C ALA A 14 35.15 12.99 -26.00
N PHE A 15 34.55 14.11 -26.42
CA PHE A 15 33.34 14.07 -27.21
C PHE A 15 33.55 13.29 -28.51
N VAL A 16 32.84 12.20 -28.65
CA VAL A 16 32.81 11.40 -29.87
C VAL A 16 31.36 11.50 -30.41
N VAL A 17 31.23 11.90 -31.67
CA VAL A 17 29.92 11.93 -32.32
C VAL A 17 29.38 10.50 -32.38
N PRO A 18 28.21 10.21 -31.82
CA PRO A 18 27.59 8.89 -31.90
C PRO A 18 27.40 8.46 -33.37
N LYS A 19 27.90 7.28 -33.71
CA LYS A 19 27.72 6.71 -35.07
C LYS A 19 26.40 5.93 -35.20
N GLY A 20 25.84 5.51 -34.08
CA GLY A 20 24.60 4.78 -34.02
C GLY A 20 23.81 5.13 -32.77
N ILE A 21 22.54 4.72 -32.76
CA ILE A 21 21.61 4.96 -31.65
C ILE A 21 22.13 4.37 -30.34
N GLN A 22 22.78 3.20 -30.40
CA GLN A 22 23.33 2.51 -29.25
C GLN A 22 24.49 3.27 -28.60
N ASP A 23 25.21 4.12 -29.35
CA ASP A 23 26.34 4.89 -28.84
C ASP A 23 25.89 6.04 -27.91
N VAL A 24 24.60 6.43 -27.99
CA VAL A 24 24.02 7.47 -27.12
C VAL A 24 23.95 6.98 -25.68
N ILE A 25 23.74 5.67 -25.46
CA ILE A 25 23.55 5.08 -24.13
C ILE A 25 24.92 4.71 -23.53
N PRO A 26 25.29 5.26 -22.36
CA PRO A 26 26.63 5.15 -21.78
C PRO A 26 26.92 3.82 -21.07
N VAL A 27 26.11 2.78 -21.29
CA VAL A 27 26.29 1.45 -20.69
C VAL A 27 27.06 0.57 -21.67
N THR A 28 28.15 -0.02 -21.23
CA THR A 28 29.03 -0.86 -22.06
C THR A 28 28.83 -2.35 -21.79
N ARG A 29 28.60 -2.74 -20.55
CA ARG A 29 28.37 -4.13 -20.12
C ARG A 29 27.35 -4.19 -19.02
N ILE A 30 26.65 -5.32 -18.92
CA ILE A 30 25.68 -5.63 -17.89
C ILE A 30 25.94 -7.03 -17.30
N TRP A 31 25.59 -7.22 -16.03
CA TRP A 31 25.64 -8.50 -15.33
C TRP A 31 24.25 -8.82 -14.75
N GLN A 32 23.95 -10.10 -14.59
CA GLN A 32 22.62 -10.56 -14.13
C GLN A 32 22.23 -9.94 -12.77
N ASP A 33 23.20 -9.78 -11.85
CA ASP A 33 23.01 -9.16 -10.54
C ASP A 33 22.72 -7.63 -10.57
N GLY A 34 22.43 -7.10 -11.75
CA GLY A 34 22.04 -5.71 -11.95
C GLY A 34 23.20 -4.73 -11.95
N ILE A 35 24.46 -5.17 -11.98
CA ILE A 35 25.61 -4.28 -12.13
C ILE A 35 25.75 -3.86 -13.59
N PHE A 36 25.85 -2.55 -13.84
CA PHE A 36 26.12 -1.96 -15.15
C PHE A 36 27.50 -1.31 -15.17
N GLN A 37 28.27 -1.56 -16.23
CA GLN A 37 29.50 -0.81 -16.50
C GLN A 37 29.18 0.42 -17.34
N VAL A 38 29.46 1.59 -16.78
CA VAL A 38 29.07 2.90 -17.35
C VAL A 38 30.26 3.79 -17.66
N GLY A 39 31.44 3.22 -17.63
CA GLY A 39 32.74 3.87 -17.96
C GLY A 39 33.86 2.85 -17.84
N LYS A 40 35.08 3.21 -18.21
CA LYS A 40 36.24 2.29 -18.28
C LYS A 40 36.42 1.45 -17.00
N ASN A 41 36.28 2.08 -15.82
CA ASN A 41 36.38 1.44 -14.50
C ASN A 41 35.21 1.86 -13.58
N LYS A 42 34.10 2.33 -14.14
CA LYS A 42 32.97 2.79 -13.39
C LYS A 42 31.83 1.80 -13.48
N TYR A 43 31.34 1.36 -12.32
CA TYR A 43 30.25 0.41 -12.16
C TYR A 43 29.12 1.05 -11.38
N SER A 44 27.88 0.71 -11.72
CA SER A 44 26.70 1.18 -11.02
C SER A 44 25.73 0.05 -10.69
N LYS A 45 25.03 0.19 -9.56
CA LYS A 45 23.93 -0.68 -9.16
C LYS A 45 22.73 0.18 -8.75
N CYS A 46 21.53 -0.29 -9.08
CA CYS A 46 20.29 0.45 -8.86
C CYS A 46 19.38 -0.32 -7.90
N TYR A 47 18.65 0.42 -7.07
CA TYR A 47 17.71 -0.10 -6.09
C TYR A 47 16.40 0.66 -6.26
N ARG A 48 15.27 -0.02 -6.10
CA ARG A 48 13.94 0.58 -6.04
C ARG A 48 13.51 0.71 -4.59
N PHE A 49 12.98 1.86 -4.20
CA PHE A 49 12.43 2.06 -2.87
C PHE A 49 10.99 2.55 -2.90
N THR A 50 10.24 2.20 -1.85
CA THR A 50 8.84 2.60 -1.72
C THR A 50 8.70 3.97 -1.07
N ASP A 51 7.52 4.57 -1.21
CA ASP A 51 7.17 5.83 -0.55
C ASP A 51 6.82 5.62 0.93
N ILE A 52 6.85 6.72 1.69
CA ILE A 52 6.33 6.82 3.04
C ILE A 52 5.28 7.93 3.13
N ASN A 53 4.46 7.92 4.18
CA ASN A 53 3.36 8.88 4.34
C ASN A 53 3.81 10.25 4.87
N TYR A 54 4.85 10.84 4.26
CA TYR A 54 5.43 12.11 4.68
C TYR A 54 4.42 13.27 4.66
N ALA A 55 3.61 13.38 3.61
CA ALA A 55 2.66 14.49 3.44
C ALA A 55 1.59 14.56 4.54
N VAL A 56 1.18 13.41 5.10
CA VAL A 56 0.12 13.29 6.12
C VAL A 56 0.63 12.98 7.52
N ALA A 57 1.94 12.93 7.71
CA ALA A 57 2.55 12.74 9.01
C ALA A 57 2.35 13.94 9.92
N SER A 58 2.35 13.72 11.24
CA SER A 58 2.37 14.81 12.21
C SER A 58 3.65 15.64 12.08
N ARG A 59 3.67 16.85 12.66
CA ARG A 59 4.89 17.68 12.63
C ARG A 59 6.08 16.96 13.27
N ALA A 60 5.88 16.32 14.40
CA ALA A 60 6.94 15.58 15.11
C ALA A 60 7.43 14.39 14.27
N ASP A 61 6.51 13.63 13.62
CA ASP A 61 6.89 12.52 12.75
C ASP A 61 7.63 13.01 11.49
N LYS A 62 7.22 14.15 10.91
CA LYS A 62 7.93 14.76 9.79
C LYS A 62 9.37 15.16 10.17
N GLU A 63 9.54 15.78 11.32
CA GLU A 63 10.86 16.12 11.87
C GLU A 63 11.70 14.84 12.07
N GLY A 64 11.12 13.76 12.62
CA GLY A 64 11.76 12.45 12.73
C GLY A 64 12.16 11.86 11.38
N MET A 65 11.25 11.81 10.42
CA MET A 65 11.51 11.31 9.06
C MET A 65 12.58 12.14 8.34
N PHE A 66 12.60 13.46 8.55
CA PHE A 66 13.61 14.34 7.99
C PHE A 66 15.00 14.08 8.57
N LEU A 67 15.10 13.84 9.88
CA LEU A 67 16.35 13.47 10.54
C LEU A 67 16.86 12.10 10.06
N GLU A 68 16.01 11.09 10.02
CA GLU A 68 16.36 9.76 9.49
C GLU A 68 16.83 9.83 8.02
N TYR A 69 16.17 10.66 7.20
CA TYR A 69 16.61 10.89 5.83
C TYR A 69 17.95 11.62 5.76
N SER A 70 18.22 12.55 6.67
CA SER A 70 19.51 13.23 6.80
C SER A 70 20.61 12.24 7.20
N GLU A 71 20.32 11.28 8.07
CA GLU A 71 21.26 10.21 8.44
C GLU A 71 21.55 9.28 7.26
N LEU A 72 20.54 8.93 6.46
CA LEU A 72 20.73 8.19 5.21
C LEU A 72 21.70 8.95 4.27
N LEU A 73 21.52 10.25 4.07
CA LEU A 73 22.43 11.07 3.25
C LEU A 73 23.84 11.08 3.83
N ASN A 74 23.98 11.21 5.14
CA ASN A 74 25.28 11.17 5.83
C ASN A 74 25.96 9.81 5.76
N SER A 75 25.23 8.72 5.52
CA SER A 75 25.79 7.37 5.37
C SER A 75 26.49 7.16 4.02
N PHE A 76 26.29 8.03 3.03
CA PHE A 76 26.84 7.85 1.70
C PHE A 76 28.39 7.94 1.70
N ASP A 77 29.00 6.97 1.02
CA ASP A 77 30.46 6.85 0.92
C ASP A 77 31.06 7.94 0.04
N THR A 78 32.10 8.63 0.54
CA THR A 78 32.85 9.67 -0.18
C THR A 78 33.59 9.14 -1.43
N GLY A 79 33.69 7.81 -1.57
CA GLY A 79 34.30 7.15 -2.75
C GLY A 79 33.29 6.86 -3.87
N ALA A 80 32.03 7.10 -3.65
CA ALA A 80 30.93 6.80 -4.56
C ALA A 80 30.14 8.06 -4.97
N THR A 81 29.36 7.94 -6.02
CA THR A 81 28.32 8.91 -6.37
C THR A 81 26.97 8.22 -6.24
N THR A 82 26.09 8.82 -5.49
CA THR A 82 24.71 8.34 -5.32
C THR A 82 23.77 9.23 -6.12
N LYS A 83 22.81 8.61 -6.80
CA LYS A 83 21.79 9.31 -7.60
C LYS A 83 20.40 8.87 -7.11
N ILE A 84 19.59 9.81 -6.68
CA ILE A 84 18.19 9.60 -6.33
C ILE A 84 17.35 9.98 -7.55
N THR A 85 16.51 9.07 -8.03
CA THR A 85 15.71 9.27 -9.24
C THR A 85 14.23 9.03 -8.94
N ILE A 86 13.38 9.96 -9.38
CA ILE A 86 11.92 9.85 -9.36
C ILE A 86 11.47 9.77 -10.81
N LEU A 87 10.78 8.70 -11.15
CA LEU A 87 10.23 8.45 -12.47
C LEU A 87 8.71 8.50 -12.40
N ASN A 88 8.12 9.42 -13.16
CA ASN A 88 6.69 9.45 -13.45
C ASN A 88 6.44 8.80 -14.79
N ARG A 89 5.60 7.79 -14.81
CA ARG A 89 5.20 7.05 -15.99
C ARG A 89 3.67 7.05 -16.10
N ARG A 90 3.14 7.34 -17.29
CA ARG A 90 1.71 7.14 -17.54
C ARG A 90 1.37 5.67 -17.44
N LEU A 91 0.23 5.36 -16.81
CA LEU A 91 -0.31 4.00 -16.70
C LEU A 91 -0.44 3.39 -18.09
N ASN A 92 0.19 2.24 -18.28
CA ASN A 92 0.04 1.46 -19.49
C ASN A 92 -1.37 0.85 -19.53
N LYS A 93 -2.12 1.15 -20.61
CA LYS A 93 -3.50 0.70 -20.78
C LYS A 93 -3.61 -0.82 -20.77
N ILE A 94 -2.67 -1.53 -21.38
CA ILE A 94 -2.72 -3.00 -21.52
C ILE A 94 -2.41 -3.68 -20.18
N ASP A 95 -1.42 -3.20 -19.42
CA ASP A 95 -1.13 -3.69 -18.06
C ASP A 95 -2.31 -3.44 -17.13
N PHE A 96 -2.95 -2.27 -17.28
CA PHE A 96 -4.17 -1.94 -16.55
C PHE A 96 -5.31 -2.91 -16.89
N GLU A 97 -5.56 -3.12 -18.17
CA GLU A 97 -6.62 -4.03 -18.64
C GLU A 97 -6.37 -5.46 -18.14
N LYS A 98 -5.14 -5.93 -18.16
CA LYS A 98 -4.79 -7.29 -17.74
C LYS A 98 -4.86 -7.52 -16.23
N ASN A 99 -4.42 -6.56 -15.42
CA ASN A 99 -4.23 -6.75 -13.99
C ASN A 99 -5.40 -6.21 -13.15
N ILE A 100 -6.14 -5.23 -13.65
CA ILE A 100 -7.15 -4.51 -12.87
C ILE A 100 -8.57 -4.82 -13.33
N LEU A 101 -8.82 -4.92 -14.64
CA LEU A 101 -10.16 -5.21 -15.13
C LEU A 101 -10.63 -6.61 -14.74
N LEU A 102 -11.94 -6.74 -14.58
CA LEU A 102 -12.59 -8.02 -14.29
C LEU A 102 -12.67 -8.86 -15.58
N PRO A 103 -12.22 -10.12 -15.56
CA PRO A 103 -12.30 -11.00 -16.73
C PRO A 103 -13.77 -11.36 -17.03
N LEU A 104 -14.14 -11.38 -18.31
CA LEU A 104 -15.46 -11.85 -18.74
C LEU A 104 -15.50 -13.38 -18.72
N SER A 105 -16.60 -13.98 -18.21
CA SER A 105 -16.75 -15.42 -18.03
C SER A 105 -17.86 -16.04 -18.89
N ASN A 106 -18.52 -15.24 -19.74
CA ASN A 106 -19.66 -15.64 -20.58
C ASN A 106 -20.86 -16.15 -19.77
N ASP A 107 -21.10 -15.54 -18.60
CA ASP A 107 -22.23 -15.83 -17.72
C ASP A 107 -23.17 -14.61 -17.55
N LYS A 108 -24.25 -14.80 -16.79
CA LYS A 108 -25.23 -13.72 -16.51
C LYS A 108 -24.65 -12.52 -15.78
N LEU A 109 -23.51 -12.66 -15.10
CA LEU A 109 -22.84 -11.61 -14.36
C LEU A 109 -21.97 -10.71 -15.23
N ASP A 110 -21.76 -11.03 -16.50
CA ASP A 110 -20.95 -10.23 -17.42
C ASP A 110 -21.52 -8.82 -17.66
N GLU A 111 -22.80 -8.62 -17.49
CA GLU A 111 -23.39 -7.28 -17.52
C GLU A 111 -22.80 -6.40 -16.41
N TYR A 112 -22.71 -6.93 -15.20
CA TYR A 112 -22.11 -6.25 -14.06
C TYR A 112 -20.61 -6.10 -14.18
N ARG A 113 -19.88 -7.09 -14.75
CA ARG A 113 -18.45 -6.97 -15.04
C ARG A 113 -18.17 -5.85 -16.05
N LYS A 114 -18.94 -5.74 -17.10
CA LYS A 114 -18.81 -4.66 -18.10
C LYS A 114 -19.05 -3.28 -17.49
N GLU A 115 -20.08 -3.15 -16.66
CA GLU A 115 -20.40 -1.91 -15.96
C GLU A 115 -19.28 -1.52 -14.98
N TYR A 116 -18.78 -2.47 -14.20
CA TYR A 116 -17.67 -2.26 -13.26
C TYR A 116 -16.37 -1.90 -14.00
N ASN A 117 -16.04 -2.60 -15.07
CA ASN A 117 -14.88 -2.33 -15.91
C ASN A 117 -14.93 -0.94 -16.56
N LYS A 118 -16.11 -0.52 -17.01
CA LYS A 118 -16.30 0.85 -17.51
C LYS A 118 -15.99 1.89 -16.44
N MET A 119 -16.51 1.69 -15.23
CA MET A 119 -16.22 2.57 -14.08
C MET A 119 -14.71 2.61 -13.79
N LEU A 120 -14.01 1.47 -13.79
CA LEU A 120 -12.57 1.42 -13.57
C LEU A 120 -11.80 2.18 -14.66
N LEU A 121 -12.18 2.03 -15.93
CA LEU A 121 -11.57 2.76 -17.05
C LEU A 121 -11.80 4.27 -16.94
N ASP A 122 -13.03 4.69 -16.61
CA ASP A 122 -13.37 6.11 -16.41
C ASP A 122 -12.55 6.71 -15.24
N LYS A 123 -12.35 5.93 -14.16
CA LYS A 123 -11.52 6.34 -13.03
C LYS A 123 -10.04 6.41 -13.40
N ALA A 124 -9.53 5.47 -14.15
CA ALA A 124 -8.13 5.45 -14.61
C ALA A 124 -7.83 6.63 -15.54
N THR A 125 -8.76 6.96 -16.44
CA THR A 125 -8.61 8.10 -17.37
C THR A 125 -8.83 9.45 -16.70
N GLY A 126 -9.69 9.53 -15.68
CA GLY A 126 -9.96 10.74 -14.89
C GLY A 126 -8.98 10.95 -13.73
N ALA A 127 -8.22 9.92 -13.34
CA ALA A 127 -7.11 10.04 -12.40
C ALA A 127 -5.90 10.70 -13.09
N ASN A 128 -4.90 11.11 -12.32
CA ASN A 128 -3.63 11.57 -12.92
C ASN A 128 -2.99 10.49 -13.82
N GLY A 129 -3.41 9.23 -13.69
CA GLY A 129 -2.97 8.12 -14.55
C GLY A 129 -1.45 7.93 -14.56
N ILE A 130 -0.77 8.36 -13.48
CA ILE A 130 0.68 8.33 -13.34
C ILE A 130 1.03 7.34 -12.25
N THR A 131 1.93 6.43 -12.59
CA THR A 131 2.67 5.64 -11.61
C THR A 131 3.98 6.35 -11.31
N GLN A 132 4.26 6.61 -10.04
CA GLN A 132 5.54 7.17 -9.61
C GLN A 132 6.40 6.06 -9.01
N GLU A 133 7.60 5.90 -9.55
CA GLU A 133 8.60 4.95 -9.06
C GLU A 133 9.85 5.71 -8.61
N LYS A 134 10.52 5.21 -7.59
CA LYS A 134 11.67 5.87 -6.95
C LYS A 134 12.85 4.92 -6.91
N PHE A 135 13.99 5.43 -7.32
CA PHE A 135 15.21 4.65 -7.43
C PHE A 135 16.39 5.36 -6.76
N ILE A 136 17.31 4.57 -6.24
CA ILE A 136 18.62 5.04 -5.81
C ILE A 136 19.68 4.26 -6.58
N THR A 137 20.57 4.96 -7.26
CA THR A 137 21.66 4.36 -8.04
C THR A 137 22.98 4.75 -7.43
N VAL A 138 23.76 3.78 -7.02
CA VAL A 138 25.10 3.99 -6.50
C VAL A 138 26.13 3.64 -7.58
N SER A 139 27.11 4.50 -7.81
CA SER A 139 28.18 4.27 -8.76
C SER A 139 29.55 4.45 -8.13
N VAL A 140 30.49 3.57 -8.48
CA VAL A 140 31.84 3.52 -7.90
C VAL A 140 32.87 3.20 -8.96
N ASN A 141 34.09 3.73 -8.78
CA ASN A 141 35.23 3.37 -9.59
C ASN A 141 36.02 2.22 -8.95
N LYS A 142 36.08 1.07 -9.63
CA LYS A 142 36.78 -0.14 -9.21
C LYS A 142 37.60 -0.72 -10.37
N LYS A 143 38.64 -1.51 -10.06
CA LYS A 143 39.50 -2.09 -11.09
C LYS A 143 38.82 -3.25 -11.82
N SER A 144 37.96 -4.01 -11.13
CA SER A 144 37.22 -5.14 -11.67
C SER A 144 35.76 -5.16 -11.21
N VAL A 145 34.96 -5.97 -11.87
CA VAL A 145 33.53 -6.18 -11.49
C VAL A 145 33.42 -6.91 -10.16
N GLU A 146 34.37 -7.78 -9.83
CA GLU A 146 34.39 -8.53 -8.55
C GLU A 146 34.59 -7.58 -7.37
N GLU A 147 35.51 -6.62 -7.50
CA GLU A 147 35.72 -5.56 -6.50
C GLU A 147 34.45 -4.69 -6.37
N ALA A 148 33.79 -4.39 -7.48
CA ALA A 148 32.54 -3.65 -7.47
C ALA A 148 31.41 -4.45 -6.81
N ARG A 149 31.30 -5.76 -7.07
CA ARG A 149 30.32 -6.65 -6.48
C ARG A 149 30.44 -6.71 -4.96
N ASN A 150 31.67 -6.92 -4.44
CA ASN A 150 31.94 -6.91 -3.01
C ASN A 150 31.57 -5.56 -2.35
N TYR A 151 31.84 -4.47 -3.04
CA TYR A 151 31.44 -3.14 -2.58
C TYR A 151 29.93 -3.00 -2.52
N PHE A 152 29.19 -3.37 -3.58
CA PHE A 152 27.75 -3.26 -3.63
C PHE A 152 27.04 -4.17 -2.64
N THR A 153 27.55 -5.36 -2.35
CA THR A 153 26.98 -6.25 -1.31
C THR A 153 26.95 -5.57 0.05
N ARG A 154 28.01 -4.85 0.43
CA ARG A 154 28.02 -4.08 1.68
C ARG A 154 27.03 -2.92 1.65
N ILE A 155 27.07 -2.11 0.60
CA ILE A 155 26.20 -0.93 0.48
C ILE A 155 24.73 -1.32 0.39
N SER A 156 24.38 -2.46 -0.22
CA SER A 156 23.03 -2.98 -0.25
C SER A 156 22.46 -3.17 1.15
N ALA A 157 23.23 -3.81 2.04
CA ALA A 157 22.79 -4.05 3.42
C ALA A 157 22.56 -2.72 4.17
N ASP A 158 23.48 -1.77 4.02
CA ASP A 158 23.40 -0.46 4.67
C ASP A 158 22.17 0.32 4.17
N LEU A 159 21.94 0.36 2.84
CA LEU A 159 20.79 1.03 2.26
C LEU A 159 19.46 0.40 2.69
N ILE A 160 19.35 -0.93 2.65
CA ILE A 160 18.14 -1.63 3.07
C ILE A 160 17.81 -1.32 4.53
N ASN A 161 18.81 -1.26 5.41
CA ASN A 161 18.62 -0.93 6.82
C ASN A 161 18.12 0.51 7.01
N HIS A 162 18.76 1.51 6.38
CA HIS A 162 18.33 2.91 6.50
C HIS A 162 16.92 3.13 5.93
N PHE A 163 16.59 2.55 4.77
CA PHE A 163 15.24 2.64 4.25
C PHE A 163 14.21 1.94 5.14
N SER A 164 14.58 0.83 5.78
CA SER A 164 13.72 0.14 6.75
C SER A 164 13.43 1.00 7.98
N GLN A 165 14.42 1.73 8.48
CA GLN A 165 14.25 2.69 9.58
C GLN A 165 13.29 3.81 9.19
N LEU A 166 13.39 4.33 7.97
CA LEU A 166 12.43 5.30 7.41
C LEU A 166 11.02 4.72 7.20
N GLY A 167 10.81 3.41 7.36
CA GLY A 167 9.54 2.74 7.06
C GLY A 167 9.31 2.46 5.58
N ALA A 168 10.32 2.57 4.74
CA ALA A 168 10.29 2.24 3.32
C ALA A 168 10.95 0.88 3.04
N LYS A 169 10.51 0.20 1.97
CA LYS A 169 11.19 -1.00 1.46
C LYS A 169 12.20 -0.59 0.41
N CYS A 170 13.39 -1.18 0.43
CA CYS A 170 14.41 -1.00 -0.59
C CYS A 170 14.76 -2.37 -1.20
N ILE A 171 14.72 -2.48 -2.52
CA ILE A 171 14.89 -3.74 -3.27
C ILE A 171 15.98 -3.54 -4.32
N GLU A 172 16.93 -4.47 -4.39
CA GLU A 172 17.91 -4.50 -5.46
C GLU A 172 17.24 -4.80 -6.80
N LEU A 173 17.64 -4.10 -7.86
CA LEU A 173 17.18 -4.38 -9.22
C LEU A 173 18.18 -5.28 -9.94
N GLU A 174 17.68 -6.34 -10.57
CA GLU A 174 18.44 -7.17 -11.49
C GLU A 174 18.61 -6.50 -12.86
N ALA A 175 19.38 -7.12 -13.74
CA ALA A 175 19.64 -6.57 -15.07
C ALA A 175 18.35 -6.36 -15.87
N GLU A 176 17.43 -7.31 -15.81
CA GLU A 176 16.14 -7.26 -16.51
C GLU A 176 15.31 -6.07 -16.04
N ASP A 177 15.20 -5.86 -14.71
CA ASP A 177 14.47 -4.74 -14.12
C ASP A 177 15.02 -3.38 -14.58
N ARG A 178 16.37 -3.25 -14.56
CA ARG A 178 17.02 -2.02 -14.99
C ARG A 178 16.88 -1.76 -16.48
N LEU A 179 16.93 -2.80 -17.31
CA LEU A 179 16.69 -2.68 -18.74
C LEU A 179 15.22 -2.34 -19.04
N ARG A 180 14.29 -2.94 -18.30
CA ARG A 180 12.86 -2.64 -18.41
C ARG A 180 12.58 -1.16 -18.09
N LEU A 181 13.18 -0.62 -17.02
CA LEU A 181 13.08 0.79 -16.69
C LEU A 181 13.57 1.67 -17.87
N CYS A 182 14.70 1.32 -18.48
CA CYS A 182 15.23 2.04 -19.64
C CYS A 182 14.31 1.90 -20.86
N HIS A 183 13.83 0.69 -21.15
CA HIS A 183 12.90 0.42 -22.24
C HIS A 183 11.63 1.26 -22.10
N ASP A 184 11.00 1.22 -20.94
CA ASP A 184 9.74 1.93 -20.68
C ASP A 184 9.89 3.45 -20.83
N PHE A 185 11.07 4.00 -20.52
CA PHE A 185 11.36 5.41 -20.73
C PHE A 185 11.67 5.74 -22.20
N TYR A 186 12.48 4.92 -22.88
CA TYR A 186 12.93 5.21 -24.26
C TYR A 186 11.88 4.82 -25.31
N ARG A 187 11.06 3.80 -25.05
CA ARG A 187 10.04 3.25 -25.95
C ARG A 187 8.63 3.42 -25.38
N GLN A 188 8.30 4.65 -24.99
CA GLN A 188 6.99 4.98 -24.40
C GLN A 188 5.84 4.59 -25.32
N GLY A 189 4.91 3.79 -24.80
CA GLY A 189 3.77 3.21 -25.52
C GLY A 189 4.02 1.79 -26.06
N GLU A 190 5.24 1.26 -25.88
CA GLU A 190 5.63 -0.10 -26.27
C GLU A 190 6.06 -0.95 -25.06
N GLU A 191 5.65 -0.58 -23.83
CA GLU A 191 6.10 -1.20 -22.59
C GLU A 191 5.84 -2.72 -22.56
N ASN A 192 4.78 -3.19 -23.22
CA ASN A 192 4.45 -4.62 -23.32
C ASN A 192 5.31 -5.39 -24.34
N ALA A 193 6.05 -4.69 -25.19
CA ALA A 193 6.93 -5.33 -26.16
C ALA A 193 8.27 -5.76 -25.56
N PHE A 194 8.54 -5.40 -24.29
CA PHE A 194 9.78 -5.76 -23.63
C PHE A 194 9.85 -7.27 -23.35
N THR A 195 10.78 -7.93 -24.01
CA THR A 195 11.10 -9.35 -23.80
C THR A 195 12.61 -9.50 -23.78
N PHE A 196 13.19 -9.60 -22.61
CA PHE A 196 14.63 -9.77 -22.45
C PHE A 196 14.92 -11.05 -21.65
N ASP A 197 15.72 -11.93 -22.23
CA ASP A 197 16.29 -13.10 -21.57
C ASP A 197 17.81 -13.08 -21.80
N MET A 198 18.57 -12.86 -20.73
CA MET A 198 20.00 -12.69 -20.81
C MET A 198 20.70 -13.89 -21.43
N ILE A 199 20.30 -15.11 -21.07
CA ILE A 199 20.94 -16.35 -21.54
C ILE A 199 20.68 -16.58 -23.04
N GLN A 200 19.41 -16.39 -23.47
CA GLN A 200 19.03 -16.55 -24.88
C GLN A 200 19.69 -15.48 -25.75
N ASN A 201 19.77 -14.24 -25.28
CA ASN A 201 20.33 -13.15 -26.03
C ASN A 201 21.86 -13.27 -26.20
N MET A 202 22.55 -13.73 -25.15
CA MET A 202 23.99 -14.06 -25.24
C MET A 202 24.25 -15.14 -26.30
N LYS A 203 23.40 -16.19 -26.34
CA LYS A 203 23.54 -17.29 -27.36
C LYS A 203 23.28 -16.79 -28.78
N LYS A 204 22.40 -15.81 -28.96
CA LYS A 204 22.04 -15.25 -30.28
C LYS A 204 22.97 -14.12 -30.72
N GLY A 205 23.86 -13.64 -29.85
CA GLY A 205 24.76 -12.53 -30.13
C GLY A 205 24.10 -11.16 -30.23
N HIS A 206 22.90 -10.99 -29.68
CA HIS A 206 22.21 -9.70 -29.63
C HIS A 206 22.79 -8.80 -28.54
N SER A 207 22.86 -7.50 -28.81
CA SER A 207 23.17 -6.50 -27.81
C SER A 207 21.98 -6.26 -26.90
N PHE A 208 22.20 -6.13 -25.59
CA PHE A 208 21.14 -5.70 -24.65
C PHE A 208 20.52 -4.34 -25.05
N LYS A 209 21.29 -3.51 -25.77
CA LYS A 209 20.83 -2.20 -26.25
C LYS A 209 19.75 -2.30 -27.33
N ASP A 210 19.68 -3.42 -28.06
CA ASP A 210 18.62 -3.66 -29.06
C ASP A 210 17.22 -3.68 -28.42
N PHE A 211 17.13 -4.01 -27.14
CA PHE A 211 15.87 -4.10 -26.40
C PHE A 211 15.44 -2.78 -25.76
N ILE A 212 16.34 -1.81 -25.61
CA ILE A 212 16.08 -0.54 -24.91
C ILE A 212 16.15 0.69 -25.79
N CYS A 213 16.91 0.65 -26.89
CA CYS A 213 17.05 1.81 -27.76
C CYS A 213 15.73 2.15 -28.46
N PRO A 214 15.37 3.43 -28.58
CA PRO A 214 14.28 3.87 -29.45
C PRO A 214 14.66 3.73 -30.94
N ASP A 215 13.73 3.96 -31.82
CA ASP A 215 13.96 3.84 -33.28
C ASP A 215 14.88 4.94 -33.83
N SER A 216 14.90 6.11 -33.17
CA SER A 216 15.78 7.23 -33.52
C SER A 216 16.08 8.13 -32.34
N PHE A 217 17.24 8.81 -32.38
CA PHE A 217 17.58 9.97 -31.55
C PHE A 217 17.96 11.13 -32.45
N GLU A 218 17.37 12.30 -32.23
CA GLU A 218 17.74 13.57 -32.87
C GLU A 218 17.95 14.59 -31.73
N PHE A 219 19.18 15.16 -31.63
CA PHE A 219 19.48 16.14 -30.60
C PHE A 219 19.58 17.53 -31.22
N GLU A 220 18.69 18.41 -30.77
CA GLU A 220 18.62 19.79 -31.20
C GLU A 220 19.22 20.74 -30.12
N LYS A 221 19.18 22.04 -30.38
CA LYS A 221 19.75 23.05 -29.50
C LYS A 221 19.22 23.00 -28.08
N ASP A 222 17.89 22.84 -27.90
CA ASP A 222 17.18 22.99 -26.63
C ASP A 222 16.14 21.87 -26.37
N TYR A 223 16.06 20.89 -27.24
CA TYR A 223 15.24 19.69 -27.09
C TYR A 223 15.88 18.52 -27.85
N PHE A 224 15.30 17.34 -27.69
CA PHE A 224 15.64 16.16 -28.49
C PHE A 224 14.38 15.43 -28.94
N LYS A 225 14.50 14.59 -29.95
CA LYS A 225 13.47 13.63 -30.34
C LYS A 225 13.96 12.21 -30.04
N MET A 226 13.05 11.38 -29.62
CA MET A 226 13.24 9.98 -29.26
C MET A 226 12.09 9.17 -29.87
N GLY A 227 12.36 8.55 -31.02
CA GLY A 227 11.32 7.99 -31.86
C GLY A 227 10.29 9.08 -32.23
N LYS A 228 9.03 8.89 -31.83
CA LYS A 228 7.92 9.84 -32.08
C LYS A 228 7.75 10.90 -30.99
N LYS A 229 8.48 10.80 -29.88
CA LYS A 229 8.33 11.70 -28.73
C LYS A 229 9.35 12.83 -28.75
N TYR A 230 8.94 14.00 -28.28
CA TYR A 230 9.80 15.15 -28.02
C TYR A 230 10.20 15.14 -26.56
N GLY A 231 11.46 15.41 -26.27
CA GLY A 231 11.98 15.48 -24.90
C GLY A 231 12.82 16.71 -24.66
N ARG A 232 12.89 17.15 -23.41
CA ARG A 232 13.70 18.29 -22.97
C ARG A 232 14.29 18.04 -21.61
N VAL A 233 15.56 18.35 -21.47
CA VAL A 233 16.27 18.33 -20.19
C VAL A 233 16.40 19.75 -19.65
N ILE A 234 16.02 19.91 -18.39
CA ILE A 234 16.20 21.12 -17.60
C ILE A 234 17.04 20.79 -16.35
N PHE A 235 17.69 21.79 -15.77
CA PHE A 235 18.50 21.63 -14.58
C PHE A 235 18.31 22.79 -13.61
N LEU A 236 18.54 22.55 -12.32
CA LEU A 236 18.48 23.57 -11.28
C LEU A 236 19.69 24.49 -11.41
N LYS A 237 19.46 25.75 -11.79
CA LYS A 237 20.48 26.76 -11.97
C LYS A 237 20.75 27.54 -10.68
N GLU A 238 19.70 28.00 -10.02
CA GLU A 238 19.78 28.80 -8.80
C GLU A 238 18.64 28.43 -7.87
N TYR A 239 18.87 28.54 -6.57
CA TYR A 239 17.86 28.35 -5.52
C TYR A 239 18.08 29.38 -4.40
N ALA A 240 16.98 29.73 -3.70
CA ALA A 240 17.05 30.63 -2.55
C ALA A 240 17.66 29.94 -1.32
N SER A 241 18.07 30.72 -0.36
CA SER A 241 18.56 30.25 0.95
C SER A 241 17.52 29.47 1.74
N TYR A 242 16.25 29.59 1.38
CA TYR A 242 15.12 28.85 2.00
C TYR A 242 14.27 28.19 0.92
N ILE A 243 14.21 26.84 0.94
CA ILE A 243 13.36 26.02 0.08
C ILE A 243 12.42 25.22 0.98
N LYS A 244 11.16 25.06 0.56
CA LYS A 244 10.21 24.21 1.25
C LYS A 244 10.36 22.75 0.83
N ASP A 245 10.17 21.84 1.77
CA ASP A 245 10.25 20.37 1.60
C ASP A 245 9.21 19.77 0.62
N ASN A 246 8.18 20.55 0.25
CA ASN A 246 7.17 20.12 -0.73
C ASN A 246 7.52 20.42 -2.20
N MET A 247 8.67 21.05 -2.48
CA MET A 247 9.04 21.42 -3.85
C MET A 247 9.16 20.20 -4.78
N VAL A 248 9.86 19.16 -4.34
CA VAL A 248 10.03 17.93 -5.12
C VAL A 248 8.69 17.29 -5.40
N ALA A 249 7.83 17.21 -4.38
CA ALA A 249 6.48 16.66 -4.51
C ALA A 249 5.63 17.46 -5.52
N GLU A 250 5.63 18.80 -5.46
CA GLU A 250 4.85 19.63 -6.39
C GLU A 250 5.39 19.57 -7.83
N LEU A 251 6.69 19.49 -8.03
CA LEU A 251 7.30 19.33 -9.36
C LEU A 251 7.00 17.97 -9.97
N THR A 252 6.96 16.92 -9.15
CA THR A 252 6.73 15.54 -9.62
C THR A 252 5.25 15.13 -9.61
N ASP A 253 4.33 15.97 -9.12
CA ASP A 253 2.88 15.69 -9.13
C ASP A 253 2.19 16.02 -10.47
N LEU A 254 2.92 16.52 -11.42
CA LEU A 254 2.38 16.92 -12.71
C LEU A 254 2.07 15.70 -13.59
N ASN A 255 0.88 15.69 -14.22
CA ASN A 255 0.41 14.58 -15.08
C ASN A 255 1.18 14.52 -16.41
N ARG A 256 2.43 14.08 -16.35
CA ARG A 256 3.29 13.93 -17.54
C ARG A 256 4.36 12.86 -17.32
N ASN A 257 4.84 12.28 -18.40
CA ASN A 257 6.01 11.42 -18.35
C ASN A 257 7.24 12.29 -18.07
N MET A 258 7.90 12.04 -16.96
CA MET A 258 9.07 12.78 -16.55
C MET A 258 9.98 11.95 -15.66
N MET A 259 11.24 12.29 -15.65
CA MET A 259 12.22 11.74 -14.72
C MET A 259 12.98 12.89 -14.08
N MET A 260 13.10 12.89 -12.77
CA MET A 260 13.89 13.84 -12.00
C MET A 260 15.01 13.09 -11.30
N SER A 261 16.22 13.57 -11.37
CA SER A 261 17.37 12.95 -10.71
C SER A 261 18.18 13.98 -9.93
N ILE A 262 18.61 13.56 -8.74
CA ILE A 262 19.50 14.33 -7.86
C ILE A 262 20.78 13.51 -7.70
N ASP A 263 21.88 13.99 -8.28
CA ASP A 263 23.20 13.43 -8.03
C ASP A 263 23.74 13.96 -6.71
N VAL A 264 24.20 13.07 -5.84
CA VAL A 264 24.73 13.36 -4.52
C VAL A 264 26.16 12.84 -4.44
N ILE A 265 27.12 13.74 -4.27
CA ILE A 265 28.54 13.43 -4.20
C ILE A 265 29.06 13.90 -2.84
N PRO A 266 29.26 12.99 -1.87
CA PRO A 266 29.81 13.36 -0.57
C PRO A 266 31.26 13.85 -0.70
N VAL A 267 31.56 14.94 -0.02
CA VAL A 267 32.93 15.49 0.04
C VAL A 267 33.60 15.02 1.33
N PRO A 268 34.85 14.52 1.30
CA PRO A 268 35.58 14.20 2.53
C PRO A 268 35.66 15.40 3.48
N MET A 269 35.47 15.19 4.78
CA MET A 269 35.30 16.25 5.77
C MET A 269 36.52 17.18 5.83
N ASP A 270 37.72 16.62 5.74
CA ASP A 270 38.99 17.39 5.73
C ASP A 270 39.11 18.31 4.50
N GLU A 271 38.60 17.84 3.35
CA GLU A 271 38.56 18.64 2.12
C GLU A 271 37.43 19.69 2.18
N ALA A 272 36.27 19.34 2.77
CA ALA A 272 35.14 20.24 2.93
C ALA A 272 35.51 21.45 3.82
N VAL A 273 36.05 21.20 5.00
CA VAL A 273 36.48 22.25 5.93
C VAL A 273 37.51 23.17 5.27
N ARG A 274 38.54 22.60 4.62
CA ARG A 274 39.58 23.39 3.92
C ARG A 274 39.00 24.25 2.79
N GLU A 275 38.03 23.75 2.04
CA GLU A 275 37.40 24.53 0.97
C GLU A 275 36.62 25.72 1.51
N VAL A 276 35.85 25.51 2.60
CA VAL A 276 35.08 26.58 3.25
C VAL A 276 36.01 27.62 3.90
N GLU A 277 37.09 27.17 4.54
CA GLU A 277 38.11 28.08 5.09
C GLU A 277 38.76 28.93 3.98
N ASN A 278 39.13 28.33 2.84
CA ASN A 278 39.68 29.05 1.69
C ASN A 278 38.67 30.08 1.14
N ARG A 279 37.38 29.70 1.05
CA ARG A 279 36.32 30.64 0.64
C ARG A 279 36.20 31.79 1.62
N ARG A 280 36.21 31.53 2.92
CA ARG A 280 36.17 32.56 3.96
C ARG A 280 37.36 33.51 3.87
N LEU A 281 38.57 32.97 3.73
CA LEU A 281 39.79 33.78 3.53
C LEU A 281 39.70 34.65 2.27
N GLY A 282 39.11 34.15 1.18
CA GLY A 282 38.85 34.92 -0.03
C GLY A 282 37.93 36.10 0.22
N VAL A 283 36.81 35.86 0.96
CA VAL A 283 35.84 36.93 1.33
C VAL A 283 36.51 37.97 2.24
N GLU A 284 37.25 37.56 3.27
CA GLU A 284 37.99 38.48 4.16
C GLU A 284 39.04 39.31 3.38
N THR A 285 39.72 38.69 2.40
CA THR A 285 40.65 39.39 1.51
C THR A 285 39.93 40.44 0.66
N ASN A 286 38.74 40.10 0.13
CA ASN A 286 37.95 41.07 -0.64
C ASN A 286 37.46 42.22 0.22
N ILE A 287 37.02 41.98 1.44
CA ILE A 287 36.64 43.00 2.41
C ILE A 287 37.81 43.90 2.74
N THR A 288 38.98 43.32 3.03
CA THR A 288 40.22 44.06 3.31
C THR A 288 40.63 44.93 2.13
N ASN A 289 40.60 44.41 0.90
CA ASN A 289 40.90 45.13 -0.30
C ASN A 289 39.90 46.29 -0.55
N TRP A 290 38.62 46.05 -0.30
CA TRP A 290 37.62 47.09 -0.40
C TRP A 290 37.85 48.21 0.64
N GLN A 291 38.13 47.86 1.90
CA GLN A 291 38.46 48.82 2.97
C GLN A 291 39.69 49.63 2.62
N ARG A 292 40.79 49.00 2.10
CA ARG A 292 41.97 49.70 1.65
C ARG A 292 41.68 50.72 0.55
N ARG A 293 40.82 50.39 -0.40
CA ARG A 293 40.36 51.32 -1.47
C ARG A 293 39.57 52.49 -0.90
N GLN A 294 38.65 52.25 0.06
CA GLN A 294 37.91 53.33 0.71
C GLN A 294 38.83 54.27 1.52
N ASN A 295 39.75 53.68 2.27
CA ASN A 295 40.75 54.47 3.03
C ASN A 295 41.62 55.33 2.10
N SER A 296 42.05 54.78 0.97
CA SER A 296 42.84 55.55 -0.02
C SER A 296 42.02 56.69 -0.65
N ASN A 297 40.70 56.61 -0.65
CA ASN A 297 39.78 57.65 -1.09
C ASN A 297 39.35 58.58 0.05
N ASN A 298 39.97 58.55 1.22
CA ASN A 298 39.65 59.30 2.45
C ASN A 298 38.23 59.03 2.99
N ASN A 299 37.64 57.90 2.68
CA ASN A 299 36.31 57.52 3.16
C ASN A 299 36.46 56.47 4.32
N PHE A 300 36.87 56.94 5.49
CA PHE A 300 37.16 56.07 6.66
C PHE A 300 35.89 55.55 7.37
N SER A 301 34.74 56.09 7.08
CA SER A 301 33.44 55.68 7.67
C SER A 301 32.60 54.81 6.74
N ALA A 302 33.19 54.33 5.62
CA ALA A 302 32.43 53.50 4.68
C ALA A 302 32.02 52.16 5.28
N VAL A 303 30.73 51.87 5.23
CA VAL A 303 30.15 50.61 5.66
C VAL A 303 30.45 49.53 4.62
N ILE A 304 30.82 48.34 5.09
CA ILE A 304 31.07 47.20 4.20
C ILE A 304 29.80 46.95 3.34
N PRO A 305 29.94 46.74 2.02
CA PRO A 305 28.79 46.41 1.16
C PRO A 305 28.07 45.19 1.70
N TYR A 306 26.72 45.27 1.67
CA TYR A 306 25.84 44.22 2.17
C TYR A 306 26.18 42.83 1.59
N ASP A 307 26.48 42.74 0.30
CA ASP A 307 26.84 41.49 -0.35
C ASP A 307 28.09 40.82 0.21
N LEU A 308 29.15 41.61 0.54
CA LEU A 308 30.38 41.11 1.15
C LEU A 308 30.15 40.68 2.60
N GLU A 309 29.35 41.43 3.35
CA GLU A 309 28.98 41.09 4.72
C GLU A 309 28.12 39.83 4.76
N GLN A 310 27.16 39.70 3.85
CA GLN A 310 26.35 38.51 3.71
C GLN A 310 27.18 37.25 3.37
N GLN A 311 28.11 37.37 2.42
CA GLN A 311 29.05 36.28 2.08
C GLN A 311 29.95 35.87 3.26
N ARG A 312 30.33 36.83 4.12
CA ARG A 312 31.10 36.59 5.33
C ARG A 312 30.30 35.76 6.33
N ILE A 313 29.06 36.18 6.58
CA ILE A 313 28.12 35.47 7.50
C ILE A 313 27.86 34.06 6.98
N GLU A 314 27.48 33.92 5.73
CA GLU A 314 27.17 32.60 5.10
C GLU A 314 28.37 31.64 5.17
N SER A 315 29.61 32.17 4.89
CA SER A 315 30.83 31.35 4.95
C SER A 315 31.14 30.88 6.36
N LYS A 316 30.83 31.71 7.37
CA LYS A 316 31.03 31.39 8.79
C LYS A 316 30.01 30.34 9.23
N GLU A 317 28.72 30.57 8.95
CA GLU A 317 27.65 29.61 9.27
C GLU A 317 27.91 28.25 8.64
N PHE A 318 28.31 28.21 7.38
CA PHE A 318 28.66 26.98 6.70
C PHE A 318 29.83 26.23 7.36
N LEU A 319 30.84 26.95 7.86
CA LEU A 319 31.93 26.34 8.60
C LEU A 319 31.48 25.81 9.97
N ASP A 320 30.64 26.57 10.68
CA ASP A 320 30.04 26.15 11.96
C ASP A 320 29.17 24.93 11.78
N ASP A 321 28.39 24.84 10.70
CA ASP A 321 27.58 23.66 10.35
C ASP A 321 28.43 22.40 10.19
N LEU A 322 29.56 22.50 9.50
CA LEU A 322 30.46 21.36 9.28
C LEU A 322 31.22 20.94 10.55
N THR A 323 31.57 21.89 11.43
CA THR A 323 32.45 21.62 12.57
C THR A 323 31.73 21.36 13.88
N THR A 324 30.53 21.89 14.05
CA THR A 324 29.76 21.84 15.33
C THR A 324 28.40 21.17 15.25
N ARG A 325 27.77 21.09 14.08
CA ARG A 325 26.40 20.60 13.90
C ARG A 325 26.28 19.25 13.17
N ASP A 326 27.38 18.52 13.05
CA ASP A 326 27.45 17.19 12.37
C ASP A 326 26.89 17.18 10.94
N GLN A 327 26.93 18.34 10.26
CA GLN A 327 26.54 18.45 8.85
C GLN A 327 27.71 18.00 7.95
N ARG A 328 27.38 17.40 6.81
CA ARG A 328 28.36 17.06 5.77
C ARG A 328 28.21 17.98 4.56
N MET A 329 29.26 18.10 3.78
CA MET A 329 29.25 18.83 2.51
C MET A 329 29.00 17.87 1.36
N PHE A 330 28.08 18.23 0.50
CA PHE A 330 27.76 17.52 -0.73
C PHE A 330 27.91 18.43 -1.94
N LEU A 331 28.36 17.85 -3.04
CA LEU A 331 28.18 18.44 -4.37
C LEU A 331 26.97 17.78 -5.02
N SER A 332 26.02 18.56 -5.48
CA SER A 332 24.77 18.04 -6.03
C SER A 332 24.44 18.66 -7.39
N VAL A 333 23.82 17.85 -8.27
CA VAL A 333 23.21 18.28 -9.52
C VAL A 333 21.79 17.78 -9.56
N LEU A 334 20.82 18.69 -9.69
CA LEU A 334 19.43 18.34 -9.90
C LEU A 334 19.06 18.56 -11.36
N THR A 335 18.62 17.49 -12.01
CA THR A 335 18.22 17.47 -13.42
C THR A 335 16.85 16.85 -13.58
N MET A 336 16.12 17.31 -14.59
CA MET A 336 14.82 16.75 -14.97
C MET A 336 14.75 16.58 -16.49
N VAL A 337 14.13 15.52 -16.93
CA VAL A 337 13.71 15.31 -18.31
C VAL A 337 12.20 15.10 -18.34
N HIS A 338 11.51 15.73 -19.27
CA HIS A 338 10.12 15.45 -19.56
C HIS A 338 9.91 15.24 -21.05
N THR A 339 8.85 14.50 -21.39
CA THR A 339 8.53 14.13 -22.77
C THR A 339 7.09 14.49 -23.10
N ALA A 340 6.85 14.80 -24.39
CA ALA A 340 5.54 15.16 -24.93
C ALA A 340 5.32 14.57 -26.32
N ASP A 341 4.07 14.56 -26.79
CA ASP A 341 3.71 14.04 -28.11
C ASP A 341 3.97 15.06 -29.23
N SER A 342 4.05 16.35 -28.89
CA SER A 342 4.35 17.42 -29.83
C SER A 342 5.30 18.44 -29.22
N LYS A 343 5.96 19.23 -30.09
CA LYS A 343 6.86 20.29 -29.63
C LYS A 343 6.10 21.41 -28.89
N GLU A 344 4.90 21.77 -29.36
CA GLU A 344 4.05 22.77 -28.72
C GLU A 344 3.68 22.33 -27.28
N GLN A 345 3.27 21.07 -27.10
CA GLN A 345 2.99 20.53 -25.78
C GLN A 345 4.26 20.52 -24.93
N LEU A 346 5.42 20.17 -25.48
CA LEU A 346 6.70 20.20 -24.78
C LEU A 346 7.02 21.60 -24.26
N ASP A 347 6.81 22.66 -25.08
CA ASP A 347 7.06 24.04 -24.72
C ASP A 347 6.12 24.49 -23.58
N ASN A 348 4.83 24.19 -23.69
CA ASN A 348 3.83 24.48 -22.65
C ASN A 348 4.14 23.75 -21.33
N ASP A 349 4.53 22.49 -21.42
CA ASP A 349 4.91 21.67 -20.27
C ASP A 349 6.16 22.20 -19.59
N THR A 350 7.16 22.64 -20.38
CA THR A 350 8.37 23.26 -19.83
C THR A 350 8.02 24.55 -19.07
N GLU A 351 7.22 25.44 -19.63
CA GLU A 351 6.86 26.69 -18.96
C GLU A 351 6.07 26.45 -17.66
N SER A 352 5.20 25.44 -17.65
CA SER A 352 4.50 25.01 -16.43
C SER A 352 5.49 24.54 -15.36
N LEU A 353 6.50 23.73 -15.70
CA LEU A 353 7.54 23.27 -14.78
C LEU A 353 8.38 24.44 -14.23
N LEU A 354 8.81 25.35 -15.12
CA LEU A 354 9.56 26.53 -14.72
C LEU A 354 8.77 27.45 -13.80
N THR A 355 7.46 27.58 -14.05
CA THR A 355 6.55 28.41 -13.22
C THR A 355 6.37 27.78 -11.84
N THR A 356 6.18 26.46 -11.77
CA THR A 356 6.10 25.73 -10.49
C THR A 356 7.41 25.88 -9.69
N ALA A 357 8.56 25.77 -10.34
CA ALA A 357 9.86 25.96 -9.68
C ALA A 357 10.03 27.39 -9.13
N ARG A 358 9.63 28.44 -9.90
CA ARG A 358 9.66 29.85 -9.44
C ARG A 358 8.81 30.08 -8.21
N LYS A 359 7.68 29.39 -8.08
CA LYS A 359 6.81 29.42 -6.87
C LYS A 359 7.57 29.00 -5.62
N HIS A 360 8.55 28.10 -5.77
CA HIS A 360 9.45 27.62 -4.71
C HIS A 360 10.80 28.38 -4.66
N LEU A 361 10.87 29.55 -5.29
CA LEU A 361 12.09 30.36 -5.38
C LEU A 361 13.29 29.61 -6.00
N CYS A 362 13.01 28.63 -6.83
CA CYS A 362 14.01 27.87 -7.57
C CYS A 362 14.00 28.28 -9.05
N GLN A 363 15.19 28.48 -9.61
CA GLN A 363 15.34 28.81 -11.02
C GLN A 363 15.90 27.58 -11.77
N PHE A 364 15.05 26.96 -12.59
CA PHE A 364 15.49 25.95 -13.55
C PHE A 364 15.80 26.61 -14.89
N SER A 365 16.73 26.01 -15.62
CA SER A 365 17.10 26.43 -16.96
C SER A 365 17.14 25.23 -17.91
N ILE A 366 16.84 25.52 -19.18
CA ILE A 366 16.92 24.53 -20.25
C ILE A 366 18.40 24.32 -20.61
N LEU A 367 18.84 23.08 -20.72
CA LEU A 367 20.17 22.77 -21.27
C LEU A 367 20.20 23.13 -22.77
N LYS A 368 21.20 23.92 -23.16
CA LYS A 368 21.41 24.29 -24.55
C LYS A 368 22.67 23.57 -25.10
N TYR A 369 22.51 22.91 -26.26
CA TYR A 369 23.54 22.12 -26.93
C TYR A 369 24.11 20.94 -26.11
N GLN A 370 23.50 20.57 -25.00
CA GLN A 370 23.92 19.49 -24.10
C GLN A 370 22.73 18.54 -23.75
N GLN A 371 21.75 18.43 -24.62
CA GLN A 371 20.55 17.62 -24.34
C GLN A 371 20.89 16.13 -24.19
N MET A 372 21.84 15.59 -24.96
CA MET A 372 22.32 14.21 -24.85
C MET A 372 23.04 13.97 -23.50
N ASP A 373 23.95 14.85 -23.13
CA ASP A 373 24.68 14.75 -21.86
C ASP A 373 23.73 14.91 -20.66
N GLY A 374 22.72 15.79 -20.80
CA GLY A 374 21.64 15.97 -19.84
C GLY A 374 20.79 14.72 -19.69
N LEU A 375 20.33 14.13 -20.80
CA LEU A 375 19.55 12.90 -20.78
C LEU A 375 20.30 11.76 -20.08
N ASN A 376 21.56 11.55 -20.42
CA ASN A 376 22.40 10.54 -19.76
C ASN A 376 22.65 10.83 -18.27
N THR A 377 22.63 12.11 -17.88
CA THR A 377 22.74 12.49 -16.47
C THR A 377 21.47 12.21 -15.69
N VAL A 378 20.28 12.45 -16.29
CA VAL A 378 19.00 12.18 -15.61
C VAL A 378 18.75 10.69 -15.46
N MET A 379 19.12 9.88 -16.46
CA MET A 379 18.88 8.43 -16.43
C MET A 379 19.61 7.75 -15.25
N PRO A 380 19.02 6.68 -14.67
CA PRO A 380 19.59 5.98 -13.50
C PRO A 380 20.77 5.07 -13.86
N PHE A 381 21.68 5.59 -14.69
CA PHE A 381 22.93 4.90 -15.05
C PHE A 381 24.03 5.12 -14.00
N GLY A 382 23.94 6.20 -13.21
CA GLY A 382 24.99 6.58 -12.27
C GLY A 382 26.15 7.35 -12.91
N VAL A 383 25.91 8.02 -14.06
CA VAL A 383 26.85 8.94 -14.70
C VAL A 383 26.39 10.38 -14.55
N ARG A 384 27.34 11.32 -14.57
CA ARG A 384 27.10 12.76 -14.55
C ARG A 384 27.91 13.40 -15.69
N LYS A 385 27.23 13.86 -16.72
CA LYS A 385 27.85 14.41 -17.93
C LYS A 385 27.69 15.93 -18.07
N ILE A 386 26.95 16.58 -17.14
CA ILE A 386 26.81 18.04 -17.10
C ILE A 386 27.52 18.63 -15.90
N ASP A 387 27.94 19.91 -16.04
CA ASP A 387 28.67 20.64 -15.01
C ASP A 387 27.81 21.76 -14.43
N ALA A 388 26.85 21.37 -13.55
CA ALA A 388 25.94 22.27 -12.87
C ALA A 388 25.95 22.00 -11.36
N LEU A 389 27.14 21.77 -10.79
CA LEU A 389 27.32 21.41 -9.39
C LEU A 389 26.91 22.57 -8.45
N ARG A 390 26.20 22.19 -7.39
CA ARG A 390 25.88 23.06 -6.27
C ARG A 390 26.41 22.41 -4.98
N THR A 391 26.94 23.27 -4.09
CA THR A 391 27.42 22.86 -2.77
C THR A 391 26.27 22.98 -1.79
N LEU A 392 25.95 21.88 -1.08
CA LEU A 392 24.88 21.79 -0.11
C LEU A 392 25.38 21.17 1.19
N THR A 393 24.81 21.58 2.32
CA THR A 393 24.92 20.84 3.59
C THR A 393 23.94 19.66 3.61
N THR A 394 24.05 18.78 4.61
CA THR A 394 23.10 17.68 4.81
C THR A 394 21.66 18.20 4.86
N GLU A 395 21.40 19.20 5.70
CA GLU A 395 20.07 19.77 5.90
C GLU A 395 19.53 20.39 4.60
N SER A 396 20.37 21.18 3.89
CA SER A 396 19.98 21.79 2.62
C SER A 396 19.68 20.74 1.52
N LEU A 397 20.40 19.63 1.52
CA LEU A 397 20.13 18.52 0.60
C LEU A 397 18.89 17.73 0.99
N ALA A 398 18.64 17.53 2.29
CA ALA A 398 17.50 16.80 2.81
C ALA A 398 16.16 17.47 2.49
N VAL A 399 16.13 18.77 2.21
CA VAL A 399 14.93 19.48 1.74
C VAL A 399 14.41 18.91 0.41
N PHE A 400 15.29 18.32 -0.41
CA PHE A 400 14.88 17.61 -1.63
C PHE A 400 14.36 16.19 -1.36
N ILE A 401 13.74 15.97 -0.21
CA ILE A 401 13.18 14.68 0.22
C ILE A 401 12.24 14.10 -0.84
N PRO A 402 12.45 12.84 -1.29
CA PRO A 402 11.69 12.26 -2.39
C PRO A 402 10.36 11.64 -1.96
N PHE A 403 10.04 11.69 -0.67
CA PHE A 403 8.87 11.01 -0.12
C PHE A 403 7.62 11.90 -0.13
N ARG A 404 6.45 11.27 -0.35
CA ARG A 404 5.17 11.96 -0.41
C ARG A 404 4.07 11.19 0.31
N VAL A 405 3.58 10.12 -0.30
CA VAL A 405 2.48 9.30 0.23
C VAL A 405 2.60 7.88 -0.29
N GLN A 406 2.30 6.92 0.56
CA GLN A 406 2.29 5.51 0.19
C GLN A 406 1.21 5.24 -0.86
N GLU A 407 1.53 4.36 -1.80
CA GLU A 407 0.63 3.85 -2.81
C GLU A 407 0.32 2.38 -2.53
N ILE A 408 -0.93 1.99 -2.78
CA ILE A 408 -1.37 0.61 -2.62
C ILE A 408 -1.83 0.12 -3.99
N ASN A 409 -1.02 -0.72 -4.59
CA ASN A 409 -1.30 -1.30 -5.90
C ASN A 409 -0.87 -2.77 -5.92
N HIS A 410 -1.73 -3.66 -5.43
CA HIS A 410 -1.51 -5.10 -5.44
C HIS A 410 -2.00 -5.71 -6.74
N GLU A 411 -1.22 -6.60 -7.34
CA GLU A 411 -1.64 -7.37 -8.50
C GLU A 411 -2.90 -8.19 -8.18
N ASN A 412 -3.85 -8.20 -9.10
CA ASN A 412 -5.14 -8.88 -8.94
C ASN A 412 -5.96 -8.44 -7.72
N GLY A 413 -5.71 -7.24 -7.21
CA GLY A 413 -6.44 -6.68 -6.09
C GLY A 413 -7.82 -6.15 -6.45
N ILE A 414 -8.55 -5.71 -5.42
CA ILE A 414 -9.87 -5.08 -5.50
C ILE A 414 -9.69 -3.55 -5.45
N TYR A 415 -10.52 -2.83 -6.18
CA TYR A 415 -10.57 -1.38 -6.15
C TYR A 415 -11.33 -0.89 -4.91
N TYR A 416 -10.66 -0.12 -4.06
CA TYR A 416 -11.24 0.48 -2.86
C TYR A 416 -11.52 1.99 -2.97
N GLY A 417 -10.98 2.65 -3.97
CA GLY A 417 -11.13 4.08 -4.19
C GLY A 417 -9.89 4.72 -4.79
N GLN A 418 -9.80 6.05 -4.69
CA GLN A 418 -8.64 6.83 -5.12
C GLN A 418 -7.98 7.46 -3.89
N ASN A 419 -6.65 7.46 -3.87
CA ASN A 419 -5.86 8.17 -2.87
C ASN A 419 -6.17 9.68 -2.98
N VAL A 420 -6.52 10.32 -1.87
CA VAL A 420 -6.89 11.75 -1.87
C VAL A 420 -5.72 12.65 -2.28
N ILE A 421 -4.48 12.22 -2.00
CA ILE A 421 -3.27 13.01 -2.23
C ILE A 421 -2.74 12.81 -3.65
N SER A 422 -2.43 11.58 -4.03
CA SER A 422 -1.86 11.26 -5.35
C SER A 422 -2.89 11.18 -6.46
N LYS A 423 -4.17 11.02 -6.13
CA LYS A 423 -5.28 10.74 -7.06
C LYS A 423 -5.20 9.38 -7.75
N ASN A 424 -4.22 8.56 -7.42
CA ASN A 424 -4.08 7.23 -7.96
C ASN A 424 -5.13 6.27 -7.39
N MET A 425 -5.41 5.21 -8.15
CA MET A 425 -6.32 4.16 -7.71
C MET A 425 -5.69 3.34 -6.59
N ILE A 426 -6.49 3.00 -5.58
CA ILE A 426 -6.10 2.09 -4.51
C ILE A 426 -6.62 0.71 -4.87
N ILE A 427 -5.70 -0.20 -5.16
CA ILE A 427 -5.96 -1.59 -5.50
C ILE A 427 -5.31 -2.46 -4.43
N ALA A 428 -6.11 -3.17 -3.64
CA ALA A 428 -5.61 -3.97 -2.54
C ALA A 428 -6.13 -5.42 -2.60
N ASP A 429 -5.27 -6.35 -2.21
CA ASP A 429 -5.61 -7.76 -2.05
C ASP A 429 -5.28 -8.22 -0.63
N ARG A 430 -6.31 -8.47 0.16
CA ARG A 430 -6.17 -8.91 1.56
C ARG A 430 -5.48 -10.27 1.71
N ARG A 431 -5.51 -11.10 0.66
CA ARG A 431 -4.86 -12.44 0.65
C ARG A 431 -3.34 -12.35 0.72
N GLN A 432 -2.77 -11.20 0.32
CA GLN A 432 -1.33 -10.93 0.37
C GLN A 432 -0.84 -10.45 1.75
N LEU A 433 -1.76 -10.16 2.68
CA LEU A 433 -1.43 -9.71 4.02
C LEU A 433 -1.12 -10.88 4.96
N LEU A 434 -0.36 -10.61 6.00
CA LEU A 434 -0.10 -11.61 7.05
C LEU A 434 -1.38 -11.98 7.80
N ASN A 435 -2.27 -11.00 8.01
CA ASN A 435 -3.59 -11.19 8.57
C ASN A 435 -4.62 -10.44 7.69
N GLY A 436 -5.25 -11.16 6.78
CA GLY A 436 -6.23 -10.60 5.83
C GLY A 436 -7.62 -10.32 6.42
N ASN A 437 -7.82 -10.48 7.73
CA ASN A 437 -9.08 -10.08 8.38
C ASN A 437 -9.21 -8.55 8.38
N SER A 438 -10.45 -8.07 8.33
CA SER A 438 -10.72 -6.65 8.16
C SER A 438 -11.84 -6.12 9.04
N PHE A 439 -11.83 -4.78 9.21
CA PHE A 439 -12.93 -4.03 9.78
C PHE A 439 -13.35 -2.88 8.86
N ILE A 440 -14.65 -2.61 8.81
CA ILE A 440 -15.22 -1.41 8.17
C ILE A 440 -15.95 -0.63 9.27
N LEU A 441 -15.40 0.53 9.63
CA LEU A 441 -15.82 1.34 10.76
C LEU A 441 -16.37 2.69 10.28
N GLY A 442 -17.44 3.17 10.89
CA GLY A 442 -17.95 4.51 10.60
C GLY A 442 -19.38 4.73 11.07
N VAL A 443 -19.78 5.98 11.26
CA VAL A 443 -21.14 6.36 11.66
C VAL A 443 -22.19 5.99 10.61
N SER A 444 -23.45 6.02 10.98
CA SER A 444 -24.56 5.80 10.04
C SER A 444 -24.49 6.81 8.89
N GLY A 445 -24.77 6.36 7.66
CA GLY A 445 -24.69 7.20 6.45
C GLY A 445 -23.28 7.49 5.92
N SER A 446 -22.22 7.00 6.57
CA SER A 446 -20.83 7.17 6.08
C SER A 446 -20.47 6.32 4.86
N GLY A 447 -21.29 5.31 4.52
CA GLY A 447 -21.08 4.40 3.39
C GLY A 447 -20.50 3.03 3.76
N LYS A 448 -20.61 2.58 5.01
CA LYS A 448 -20.12 1.25 5.48
C LYS A 448 -20.68 0.11 4.66
N SER A 449 -22.01 -0.03 4.64
CA SER A 449 -22.71 -1.11 3.93
C SER A 449 -22.39 -1.06 2.44
N PHE A 450 -22.30 0.13 1.85
CA PHE A 450 -21.86 0.31 0.45
C PHE A 450 -20.45 -0.22 0.23
N THR A 451 -19.52 0.07 1.13
CA THR A 451 -18.11 -0.37 1.03
C THR A 451 -18.03 -1.91 1.15
N GLY A 452 -18.76 -2.51 2.10
CA GLY A 452 -18.85 -3.96 2.22
C GLY A 452 -19.46 -4.63 0.98
N LYS A 453 -20.56 -4.07 0.47
CA LYS A 453 -21.21 -4.55 -0.76
C LYS A 453 -20.33 -4.42 -1.99
N ASN A 454 -19.55 -3.33 -2.11
CA ASN A 454 -18.58 -3.16 -3.21
C ASN A 454 -17.48 -4.24 -3.17
N GLU A 455 -17.01 -4.61 -1.98
CA GLU A 455 -16.03 -5.70 -1.84
C GLU A 455 -16.66 -7.05 -2.21
N ILE A 456 -17.89 -7.34 -1.73
CA ILE A 456 -18.64 -8.55 -2.08
C ILE A 456 -18.78 -8.68 -3.60
N VAL A 457 -19.27 -7.62 -4.27
CA VAL A 457 -19.41 -7.56 -5.73
C VAL A 457 -18.07 -7.86 -6.41
N SER A 458 -17.01 -7.19 -5.96
CA SER A 458 -15.69 -7.34 -6.56
C SER A 458 -15.14 -8.76 -6.42
N VAL A 459 -15.31 -9.40 -5.27
CA VAL A 459 -14.90 -10.79 -5.04
C VAL A 459 -15.68 -11.74 -5.95
N ILE A 460 -17.01 -11.63 -5.97
CA ILE A 460 -17.87 -12.52 -6.74
C ILE A 460 -17.65 -12.39 -8.25
N LEU A 461 -17.43 -11.18 -8.74
CA LEU A 461 -17.23 -10.94 -10.18
C LEU A 461 -15.80 -11.33 -10.64
N ARG A 462 -14.79 -11.23 -9.75
CA ARG A 462 -13.40 -11.51 -10.09
C ARG A 462 -13.02 -12.98 -9.94
N ASP A 463 -13.40 -13.61 -8.81
CA ASP A 463 -12.94 -14.95 -8.45
C ASP A 463 -14.08 -15.97 -8.46
N PRO A 464 -14.20 -16.81 -9.51
CA PRO A 464 -15.23 -17.83 -9.59
C PRO A 464 -15.09 -18.95 -8.53
N ASN A 465 -13.91 -19.08 -7.91
CA ASN A 465 -13.63 -20.10 -6.89
C ASN A 465 -13.74 -19.56 -5.46
N ALA A 466 -14.07 -18.29 -5.27
CA ALA A 466 -14.30 -17.74 -3.94
C ALA A 466 -15.76 -17.94 -3.51
N ASP A 467 -15.93 -18.27 -2.24
CA ASP A 467 -17.22 -18.25 -1.55
C ASP A 467 -17.35 -16.94 -0.75
N VAL A 468 -18.55 -16.39 -0.71
CA VAL A 468 -18.89 -15.22 0.11
C VAL A 468 -20.06 -15.56 1.01
N ILE A 469 -19.90 -15.35 2.32
CA ILE A 469 -20.91 -15.61 3.34
C ILE A 469 -21.16 -14.33 4.13
N ILE A 470 -22.43 -13.98 4.32
CA ILE A 470 -22.84 -12.73 4.97
C ILE A 470 -23.76 -13.06 6.15
N ILE A 471 -23.53 -12.41 7.29
CA ILE A 471 -24.46 -12.35 8.41
C ILE A 471 -25.10 -10.97 8.38
N ASP A 472 -26.44 -10.93 8.16
CA ASP A 472 -27.22 -9.72 7.91
C ASP A 472 -28.31 -9.55 8.97
N PRO A 473 -28.07 -8.80 10.05
CA PRO A 473 -29.05 -8.53 11.08
C PRO A 473 -30.05 -7.42 10.71
N GLU A 474 -29.81 -6.65 9.64
CA GLU A 474 -30.62 -5.49 9.24
C GLU A 474 -31.34 -5.67 7.88
N ARG A 475 -31.19 -6.82 7.22
CA ARG A 475 -31.78 -7.16 5.91
C ARG A 475 -31.38 -6.18 4.79
N GLU A 476 -30.14 -5.75 4.78
CA GLU A 476 -29.66 -4.80 3.79
C GLU A 476 -29.11 -5.46 2.51
N TYR A 477 -28.72 -6.74 2.54
CA TYR A 477 -27.99 -7.41 1.46
C TYR A 477 -28.86 -8.21 0.50
N SER A 478 -30.11 -8.53 0.85
CA SER A 478 -30.98 -9.47 0.13
C SER A 478 -31.14 -9.16 -1.37
N GLN A 479 -31.32 -7.89 -1.75
CA GLN A 479 -31.47 -7.49 -3.15
C GLN A 479 -30.19 -7.74 -3.96
N LEU A 480 -29.05 -7.38 -3.41
CA LEU A 480 -27.74 -7.58 -4.04
C LEU A 480 -27.46 -9.07 -4.24
N ILE A 481 -27.70 -9.88 -3.20
CA ILE A 481 -27.42 -11.31 -3.22
C ILE A 481 -28.26 -12.02 -4.28
N ASN A 482 -29.57 -11.74 -4.33
CA ASN A 482 -30.47 -12.27 -5.35
C ASN A 482 -30.06 -11.87 -6.77
N ALA A 483 -29.66 -10.62 -6.98
CA ALA A 483 -29.21 -10.12 -8.29
C ALA A 483 -27.91 -10.80 -8.77
N LEU A 484 -27.04 -11.18 -7.84
CA LEU A 484 -25.80 -11.91 -8.13
C LEU A 484 -25.97 -13.44 -8.18
N GLY A 485 -27.20 -13.95 -8.01
CA GLY A 485 -27.53 -15.40 -8.08
C GLY A 485 -27.14 -16.17 -6.82
N GLY A 486 -27.04 -15.48 -5.68
CA GLY A 486 -26.82 -16.07 -4.36
C GLY A 486 -28.10 -16.55 -3.69
N GLU A 487 -27.95 -17.12 -2.51
CA GLU A 487 -29.05 -17.64 -1.67
C GLU A 487 -29.20 -16.77 -0.41
N VAL A 488 -30.45 -16.41 -0.07
CA VAL A 488 -30.76 -15.68 1.16
C VAL A 488 -31.57 -16.61 2.08
N ILE A 489 -30.98 -16.96 3.21
CA ILE A 489 -31.60 -17.81 4.22
C ILE A 489 -32.23 -16.92 5.29
N HIS A 490 -33.55 -16.80 5.28
CA HIS A 490 -34.29 -16.09 6.32
C HIS A 490 -34.47 -16.98 7.55
N ILE A 491 -33.90 -16.58 8.67
CA ILE A 491 -33.98 -17.32 9.94
C ILE A 491 -34.86 -16.53 10.93
N SER A 492 -35.91 -17.13 11.38
CA SER A 492 -36.79 -16.57 12.44
C SER A 492 -37.42 -17.68 13.29
N ALA A 493 -38.02 -17.31 14.41
CA ALA A 493 -38.74 -18.26 15.25
C ALA A 493 -39.91 -18.94 14.52
N THR A 494 -40.45 -18.33 13.48
CA THR A 494 -41.63 -18.79 12.74
C THR A 494 -41.33 -19.23 11.30
N SER A 495 -40.07 -19.13 10.86
CA SER A 495 -39.70 -19.54 9.49
C SER A 495 -39.68 -21.06 9.34
N ASN A 496 -39.90 -21.52 8.10
CA ASN A 496 -39.73 -22.93 7.76
C ASN A 496 -38.27 -23.30 7.46
N ASN A 497 -37.37 -22.33 7.51
CA ASN A 497 -35.92 -22.53 7.31
C ASN A 497 -35.27 -22.92 8.63
N HIS A 498 -34.54 -24.01 8.62
CA HIS A 498 -33.89 -24.58 9.80
C HIS A 498 -32.42 -24.80 9.51
N ILE A 499 -31.61 -24.49 10.51
CA ILE A 499 -30.17 -24.81 10.55
C ILE A 499 -29.93 -25.62 11.81
N ASN A 500 -29.42 -26.83 11.65
CA ASN A 500 -29.17 -27.72 12.77
C ASN A 500 -27.89 -27.27 13.51
N ALA A 501 -28.04 -26.87 14.77
CA ALA A 501 -26.91 -26.50 15.62
C ALA A 501 -25.92 -27.67 15.82
N MET A 502 -26.30 -28.89 15.52
CA MET A 502 -25.48 -30.09 15.67
C MET A 502 -24.90 -30.60 14.34
N ASP A 503 -25.03 -29.86 13.25
CA ASP A 503 -24.37 -30.25 11.99
C ASP A 503 -22.82 -30.34 12.14
N LEU A 504 -22.27 -31.41 11.61
CA LEU A 504 -20.86 -31.73 11.74
C LEU A 504 -20.35 -32.47 10.50
N ASN A 505 -19.18 -32.14 10.01
CA ASN A 505 -18.48 -32.87 8.95
C ASN A 505 -17.14 -33.44 9.43
N SER A 506 -16.54 -34.33 8.65
CA SER A 506 -15.24 -34.96 8.96
C SER A 506 -14.07 -33.98 9.06
N GLU A 507 -14.14 -32.85 8.36
CA GLU A 507 -13.08 -31.85 8.24
C GLU A 507 -13.10 -30.81 9.37
N TYR A 508 -14.16 -30.79 10.20
CA TYR A 508 -14.39 -29.78 11.23
C TYR A 508 -13.27 -29.70 12.27
N GLY A 509 -12.54 -30.78 12.47
CA GLY A 509 -11.53 -30.92 13.52
C GLY A 509 -10.11 -30.46 13.16
N ASP A 510 -9.81 -30.02 11.92
CA ASP A 510 -8.46 -29.66 11.47
C ASP A 510 -7.40 -30.74 11.85
N GLY A 511 -7.75 -32.02 11.68
CA GLY A 511 -6.92 -33.16 12.07
C GLY A 511 -7.08 -33.64 13.52
N ALA A 512 -7.82 -32.91 14.36
CA ALA A 512 -8.29 -33.38 15.65
C ALA A 512 -9.66 -34.10 15.51
N ASN A 513 -10.11 -34.75 16.58
CA ASN A 513 -11.46 -35.36 16.57
C ASN A 513 -12.54 -34.25 16.45
N PRO A 514 -13.34 -34.21 15.36
CA PRO A 514 -14.37 -33.21 15.14
C PRO A 514 -15.37 -33.09 16.30
N VAL A 515 -15.69 -34.21 16.97
CA VAL A 515 -16.66 -34.25 18.09
C VAL A 515 -16.16 -33.46 19.30
N ILE A 516 -14.84 -33.41 19.55
CA ILE A 516 -14.28 -32.65 20.69
C ILE A 516 -14.53 -31.14 20.50
N LEU A 517 -14.22 -30.61 19.32
CA LEU A 517 -14.47 -29.20 19.02
C LEU A 517 -15.96 -28.87 18.97
N LYS A 518 -16.77 -29.81 18.49
CA LYS A 518 -18.24 -29.66 18.51
C LYS A 518 -18.78 -29.67 19.93
N SER A 519 -18.19 -30.46 20.83
CA SER A 519 -18.54 -30.45 22.25
C SER A 519 -18.27 -29.11 22.91
N GLU A 520 -17.15 -28.45 22.58
CA GLU A 520 -16.84 -27.08 23.04
C GLU A 520 -17.89 -26.07 22.54
N PHE A 521 -18.33 -26.21 21.29
CA PHE A 521 -19.42 -25.38 20.76
C PHE A 521 -20.74 -25.64 21.48
N ILE A 522 -21.13 -26.90 21.68
CA ILE A 522 -22.38 -27.25 22.39
C ILE A 522 -22.32 -26.78 23.86
N LEU A 523 -21.20 -26.86 24.53
CA LEU A 523 -20.98 -26.26 25.83
C LEU A 523 -21.31 -24.77 25.82
N SER A 524 -20.72 -24.02 24.88
CA SER A 524 -20.95 -22.58 24.72
C SER A 524 -22.42 -22.28 24.40
N LEU A 525 -23.03 -23.08 23.56
CA LEU A 525 -24.48 -22.96 23.22
C LEU A 525 -25.35 -23.19 24.46
N CYS A 526 -25.09 -24.27 25.25
CA CYS A 526 -25.82 -24.55 26.48
C CYS A 526 -25.66 -23.44 27.52
N GLU A 527 -24.47 -22.90 27.70
CA GLU A 527 -24.25 -21.76 28.59
C GLU A 527 -25.09 -20.54 28.19
N GLN A 528 -25.18 -20.28 26.87
CA GLN A 528 -26.04 -19.20 26.35
C GLN A 528 -27.55 -19.47 26.55
N LEU A 529 -27.99 -20.71 26.34
CA LEU A 529 -29.39 -21.14 26.51
C LEU A 529 -29.86 -21.09 27.96
N ILE A 530 -28.99 -21.44 28.91
CA ILE A 530 -29.28 -21.50 30.35
C ILE A 530 -29.20 -20.14 31.05
N GLY A 531 -28.49 -19.16 30.43
CA GLY A 531 -28.40 -17.81 30.96
C GLY A 531 -27.07 -17.46 31.59
N GLY A 532 -25.94 -17.66 30.89
CA GLY A 532 -24.59 -17.18 31.14
C GLY A 532 -23.95 -17.65 32.45
N ASN A 533 -22.68 -18.01 32.45
CA ASN A 533 -21.78 -18.35 33.59
C ASN A 533 -22.33 -19.26 34.70
N ASN A 534 -23.50 -19.86 34.49
CA ASN A 534 -24.20 -20.68 35.50
C ASN A 534 -23.88 -22.17 35.41
N LEU A 535 -23.07 -22.60 34.42
CA LEU A 535 -22.68 -24.01 34.28
C LEU A 535 -21.52 -24.38 35.18
N GLY A 536 -21.80 -25.15 36.21
CA GLY A 536 -20.76 -25.71 37.09
C GLY A 536 -19.97 -26.85 36.41
N PRO A 537 -18.87 -27.29 37.01
CA PRO A 537 -17.99 -28.34 36.43
C PRO A 537 -18.72 -29.65 36.15
N LYS A 538 -19.70 -30.05 37.00
CA LYS A 538 -20.51 -31.27 36.81
C LYS A 538 -21.34 -31.17 35.55
N GLN A 539 -22.05 -30.06 35.37
CA GLN A 539 -22.91 -29.81 34.22
C GLN A 539 -22.11 -29.81 32.92
N LYS A 540 -20.90 -29.20 32.91
CA LYS A 540 -19.96 -29.23 31.75
C LYS A 540 -19.58 -30.66 31.40
N SER A 541 -19.24 -31.49 32.39
CA SER A 541 -18.87 -32.90 32.15
C SER A 541 -20.05 -33.73 31.62
N ILE A 542 -21.30 -33.44 32.04
CA ILE A 542 -22.52 -34.11 31.55
C ILE A 542 -22.77 -33.71 30.10
N ILE A 543 -22.67 -32.43 29.76
CA ILE A 543 -22.87 -31.92 28.39
C ILE A 543 -21.84 -32.56 27.43
N ASP A 544 -20.58 -32.58 27.81
CA ASP A 544 -19.53 -33.21 27.00
C ASP A 544 -19.75 -34.68 26.75
N ARG A 545 -20.06 -35.44 27.83
CA ARG A 545 -20.40 -36.88 27.74
C ARG A 545 -21.61 -37.15 26.86
N CYS A 546 -22.69 -36.41 27.02
CA CYS A 546 -23.89 -36.56 26.21
C CYS A 546 -23.65 -36.18 24.74
N THR A 547 -22.89 -35.13 24.49
CA THR A 547 -22.49 -34.78 23.12
C THR A 547 -21.70 -35.90 22.45
N ALA A 548 -20.69 -36.44 23.11
CA ALA A 548 -19.92 -37.60 22.60
C ALA A 548 -20.81 -38.84 22.36
N SER A 549 -21.78 -39.06 23.22
CA SER A 549 -22.74 -40.19 23.08
C SER A 549 -23.63 -40.05 21.85
N VAL A 550 -24.21 -38.89 21.64
CA VAL A 550 -25.12 -38.60 20.52
C VAL A 550 -24.43 -38.70 19.17
N TYR A 551 -23.18 -38.28 19.10
CA TYR A 551 -22.39 -38.37 17.84
C TYR A 551 -21.79 -39.74 17.57
N ARG A 552 -21.81 -40.71 18.52
CA ARG A 552 -21.13 -42.01 18.39
C ARG A 552 -21.54 -42.78 17.13
N HIS A 553 -22.84 -42.86 16.86
CA HIS A 553 -23.35 -43.54 15.68
C HIS A 553 -23.00 -42.82 14.38
N TYR A 554 -23.12 -41.49 14.36
CA TYR A 554 -22.78 -40.66 13.21
C TYR A 554 -21.26 -40.72 12.89
N GLN A 555 -20.42 -40.76 13.93
CA GLN A 555 -18.96 -40.96 13.81
C GLN A 555 -18.59 -42.35 13.26
N GLN A 556 -19.27 -43.41 13.73
CA GLN A 556 -19.08 -44.77 13.20
C GLN A 556 -19.51 -44.88 11.71
N GLY A 557 -20.48 -44.10 11.27
CA GLY A 557 -20.89 -43.94 9.88
C GLY A 557 -19.95 -43.00 9.06
N ASN A 558 -18.77 -42.67 9.58
CA ASN A 558 -17.81 -41.75 8.96
C ASN A 558 -18.40 -40.39 8.60
N TYR A 559 -19.25 -39.87 9.48
CA TYR A 559 -19.98 -38.59 9.32
C TYR A 559 -20.88 -38.56 8.08
N GLN A 560 -21.39 -39.70 7.66
CA GLN A 560 -22.35 -39.82 6.56
C GLN A 560 -23.76 -40.13 7.11
N GLY A 561 -24.78 -39.59 6.44
CA GLY A 561 -26.19 -39.78 6.85
C GLY A 561 -26.78 -38.55 7.53
N VAL A 562 -27.77 -38.75 8.36
CA VAL A 562 -28.47 -37.66 9.07
C VAL A 562 -27.74 -37.35 10.36
N PRO A 563 -27.24 -36.11 10.54
CA PRO A 563 -26.59 -35.71 11.77
C PRO A 563 -27.58 -35.65 12.94
N PRO A 564 -27.12 -35.83 14.19
CA PRO A 564 -27.98 -35.67 15.36
C PRO A 564 -28.48 -34.22 15.48
N THR A 565 -29.55 -34.04 16.24
CA THR A 565 -30.18 -32.73 16.50
C THR A 565 -30.11 -32.36 17.98
N LEU A 566 -30.42 -31.12 18.33
CA LEU A 566 -30.58 -30.73 19.75
C LEU A 566 -31.68 -31.49 20.46
N GLN A 567 -32.70 -32.04 19.73
CA GLN A 567 -33.69 -32.92 20.30
C GLN A 567 -33.04 -34.23 20.75
N ASP A 568 -32.23 -34.87 19.90
CA ASP A 568 -31.49 -36.09 20.25
C ASP A 568 -30.56 -35.84 21.45
N PHE A 569 -29.95 -34.70 21.52
CA PHE A 569 -29.08 -34.29 22.63
C PHE A 569 -29.89 -34.17 23.94
N ARG A 570 -31.05 -33.52 23.89
CA ARG A 570 -31.95 -33.44 25.05
C ARG A 570 -32.46 -34.81 25.50
N GLU A 571 -32.81 -35.69 24.59
CA GLU A 571 -33.19 -37.07 24.91
C GLU A 571 -32.05 -37.83 25.60
N GLU A 572 -30.83 -37.63 25.17
CA GLU A 572 -29.65 -38.26 25.80
C GLU A 572 -29.40 -37.71 27.21
N LEU A 573 -29.62 -36.40 27.45
CA LEU A 573 -29.59 -35.81 28.80
C LEU A 573 -30.65 -36.42 29.72
N LEU A 574 -31.87 -36.65 29.23
CA LEU A 574 -32.92 -37.25 30.02
C LEU A 574 -32.66 -38.72 30.40
N LYS A 575 -31.80 -39.44 29.66
CA LYS A 575 -31.38 -40.81 29.99
C LYS A 575 -30.35 -40.86 31.13
N GLN A 576 -29.72 -39.73 31.47
CA GLN A 576 -28.76 -39.70 32.56
C GLN A 576 -29.45 -39.72 33.92
N ASN A 577 -28.78 -40.35 34.90
CA ASN A 577 -29.32 -40.49 36.25
C ASN A 577 -29.17 -39.26 37.13
N GLU A 578 -28.19 -38.40 36.79
CA GLU A 578 -27.84 -37.21 37.57
C GLU A 578 -28.95 -36.12 37.50
N PRO A 579 -29.30 -35.51 38.63
CA PRO A 579 -30.31 -34.46 38.67
C PRO A 579 -29.92 -33.25 37.82
N GLU A 580 -28.60 -32.90 37.78
CA GLU A 580 -28.06 -31.82 36.98
C GLU A 580 -28.34 -32.01 35.46
N ALA A 581 -28.37 -33.26 34.99
CA ALA A 581 -28.70 -33.54 33.58
C ALA A 581 -30.15 -33.20 33.25
N LYS A 582 -31.07 -33.47 34.20
CA LYS A 582 -32.52 -33.16 34.07
C LYS A 582 -32.74 -31.65 34.12
N GLU A 583 -31.97 -30.94 34.95
CA GLU A 583 -32.04 -29.50 35.02
C GLU A 583 -31.59 -28.87 33.68
N ILE A 584 -30.52 -29.35 33.06
CA ILE A 584 -30.07 -28.90 31.74
C ILE A 584 -31.14 -29.20 30.69
N ALA A 585 -31.68 -30.44 30.67
CA ALA A 585 -32.71 -30.84 29.72
C ALA A 585 -33.97 -30.00 29.82
N LEU A 586 -34.38 -29.57 31.04
CA LEU A 586 -35.47 -28.66 31.28
C LEU A 586 -35.15 -27.23 30.83
N ALA A 587 -33.96 -26.75 31.11
CA ALA A 587 -33.54 -25.40 30.73
C ALA A 587 -33.47 -25.20 29.20
N ILE A 588 -33.12 -26.22 28.44
CA ILE A 588 -33.07 -26.16 26.96
C ILE A 588 -34.39 -26.57 26.30
N GLU A 589 -35.43 -26.95 27.04
CA GLU A 589 -36.70 -27.43 26.49
C GLU A 589 -37.39 -26.45 25.55
N LEU A 590 -37.36 -25.15 25.90
CA LEU A 590 -37.93 -24.07 25.09
C LEU A 590 -37.31 -24.04 23.67
N PHE A 591 -36.04 -24.37 23.55
CA PHE A 591 -35.24 -24.30 22.33
C PHE A 591 -35.19 -25.65 21.58
N THR A 592 -35.64 -26.75 22.17
CA THR A 592 -35.67 -28.08 21.56
C THR A 592 -37.08 -28.50 21.13
N ASN A 593 -38.00 -28.57 22.08
CA ASN A 593 -39.39 -29.03 21.87
C ASN A 593 -40.41 -27.88 22.02
N GLY A 594 -40.00 -26.71 22.51
CA GLY A 594 -40.82 -25.55 22.69
C GLY A 594 -40.95 -24.67 21.43
N SER A 595 -41.46 -23.45 21.62
CA SER A 595 -41.76 -22.51 20.53
C SER A 595 -40.53 -21.90 19.81
N LEU A 596 -39.36 -22.04 20.39
CA LEU A 596 -38.11 -21.47 19.84
C LEU A 596 -37.16 -22.54 19.27
N ASN A 597 -37.71 -23.58 18.63
CA ASN A 597 -36.98 -24.79 18.21
C ASN A 597 -36.34 -24.67 16.80
N THR A 598 -36.14 -23.50 16.30
CA THR A 598 -35.61 -23.23 14.94
C THR A 598 -34.29 -23.95 14.67
N PHE A 599 -33.43 -24.07 15.68
CA PHE A 599 -32.08 -24.67 15.57
C PHE A 599 -32.01 -26.14 16.03
N ALA A 600 -33.15 -26.74 16.38
CA ALA A 600 -33.24 -28.11 16.86
C ALA A 600 -33.71 -29.12 15.80
N LYS A 601 -33.92 -28.70 14.57
CA LYS A 601 -34.33 -29.52 13.44
C LYS A 601 -33.21 -29.67 12.43
N ASN A 602 -33.30 -30.70 11.59
CA ASN A 602 -32.34 -30.90 10.51
C ASN A 602 -32.30 -29.71 9.56
N THR A 603 -31.13 -29.38 9.08
CA THR A 603 -30.91 -28.33 8.07
C THR A 603 -31.66 -28.65 6.79
N ASN A 604 -32.53 -27.76 6.36
CA ASN A 604 -33.40 -27.92 5.17
C ASN A 604 -33.17 -26.84 4.10
N VAL A 605 -32.15 -26.02 4.27
CA VAL A 605 -31.73 -24.93 3.35
C VAL A 605 -30.45 -25.29 2.61
N ASP A 606 -30.28 -24.77 1.39
CA ASP A 606 -29.07 -24.99 0.66
C ASP A 606 -27.96 -24.07 1.18
N THR A 607 -27.04 -24.61 1.98
CA THR A 607 -25.88 -23.93 2.50
C THR A 607 -24.67 -24.06 1.55
N ASN A 608 -24.82 -24.63 0.35
CA ASN A 608 -23.71 -24.90 -0.59
C ASN A 608 -23.51 -23.82 -1.65
N ASN A 609 -24.44 -22.85 -1.77
CA ASN A 609 -24.26 -21.75 -2.70
C ASN A 609 -22.98 -20.97 -2.39
N ARG A 610 -22.23 -20.56 -3.43
CA ARG A 610 -21.00 -19.77 -3.26
C ARG A 610 -21.24 -18.37 -2.71
N LEU A 611 -22.43 -17.86 -2.83
CA LEU A 611 -22.84 -16.55 -2.29
C LEU A 611 -24.06 -16.77 -1.38
N LEU A 612 -23.83 -16.66 -0.09
CA LEU A 612 -24.80 -17.00 0.94
C LEU A 612 -25.03 -15.84 1.90
N CYS A 613 -26.27 -15.52 2.19
CA CYS A 613 -26.64 -14.50 3.17
C CYS A 613 -27.58 -15.08 4.23
N TYR A 614 -27.20 -15.00 5.48
CA TYR A 614 -28.05 -15.33 6.63
C TYR A 614 -28.75 -14.05 7.10
N ASP A 615 -30.02 -13.90 6.74
CA ASP A 615 -30.92 -12.85 7.23
C ASP A 615 -31.45 -13.28 8.60
N ILE A 616 -31.00 -12.60 9.64
CA ILE A 616 -31.35 -12.90 11.05
C ILE A 616 -32.17 -11.79 11.72
N LEU A 617 -32.71 -10.83 10.96
CA LEU A 617 -33.47 -9.69 11.48
C LEU A 617 -34.63 -10.12 12.38
N ASP A 618 -35.37 -11.16 11.99
CA ASP A 618 -36.62 -11.59 12.66
C ASP A 618 -36.38 -12.61 13.79
N LEU A 619 -35.14 -12.86 14.23
CA LEU A 619 -34.84 -13.79 15.33
C LEU A 619 -35.34 -13.30 16.69
N GLY A 620 -35.51 -11.99 16.86
CA GLY A 620 -35.86 -11.40 18.15
C GLY A 620 -34.73 -11.48 19.20
N LYS A 621 -34.85 -10.70 20.27
CA LYS A 621 -33.78 -10.50 21.26
C LYS A 621 -33.29 -11.77 21.96
N GLN A 622 -34.18 -12.76 22.17
CA GLN A 622 -33.82 -14.00 22.87
C GLN A 622 -33.04 -14.98 21.99
N LEU A 623 -33.41 -15.09 20.70
CA LEU A 623 -32.77 -16.02 19.76
C LEU A 623 -31.57 -15.41 19.04
N LEU A 624 -31.44 -14.10 19.00
CA LEU A 624 -30.37 -13.45 18.22
C LEU A 624 -28.95 -13.91 18.62
N PRO A 625 -28.57 -13.95 19.90
CA PRO A 625 -27.22 -14.43 20.29
C PRO A 625 -27.02 -15.91 19.94
N ILE A 626 -28.05 -16.71 20.12
CA ILE A 626 -28.06 -18.16 19.84
C ILE A 626 -27.91 -18.36 18.33
N GLY A 627 -28.72 -17.64 17.54
CA GLY A 627 -28.70 -17.70 16.09
C GLY A 627 -27.36 -17.30 15.51
N MET A 628 -26.74 -16.24 16.05
CA MET A 628 -25.39 -15.82 15.63
C MET A 628 -24.34 -16.89 15.92
N LEU A 629 -24.38 -17.57 17.07
CA LEU A 629 -23.50 -18.68 17.39
C LEU A 629 -23.68 -19.87 16.42
N VAL A 630 -24.93 -20.26 16.15
CA VAL A 630 -25.24 -21.38 15.24
C VAL A 630 -24.84 -21.05 13.82
N VAL A 631 -25.06 -19.83 13.35
CA VAL A 631 -24.62 -19.37 12.02
C VAL A 631 -23.09 -19.36 11.94
N LEU A 632 -22.38 -18.87 12.95
CA LEU A 632 -20.90 -18.89 12.98
C LEU A 632 -20.34 -20.32 12.95
N ASP A 633 -20.98 -21.28 13.65
CA ASP A 633 -20.60 -22.67 13.62
C ASP A 633 -20.86 -23.31 12.24
N SER A 634 -22.01 -23.00 11.62
CA SER A 634 -22.30 -23.39 10.23
C SER A 634 -21.27 -22.85 9.24
N ILE A 635 -20.84 -21.60 9.42
CA ILE A 635 -19.77 -20.98 8.65
C ILE A 635 -18.45 -21.72 8.85
N LEU A 636 -18.09 -22.12 10.07
CA LEU A 636 -16.89 -22.90 10.36
C LEU A 636 -16.91 -24.24 9.66
N ASN A 637 -18.04 -24.95 9.66
CA ASN A 637 -18.23 -26.18 8.89
C ASN A 637 -17.97 -25.95 7.38
N ARG A 638 -18.45 -24.83 6.84
CA ARG A 638 -18.25 -24.48 5.43
C ARG A 638 -16.79 -24.16 5.09
N ILE A 639 -16.11 -23.38 5.94
CA ILE A 639 -14.72 -22.99 5.75
C ILE A 639 -13.81 -24.23 5.73
N THR A 640 -14.00 -25.15 6.64
CA THR A 640 -13.20 -26.39 6.71
C THR A 640 -13.39 -27.26 5.47
N THR A 641 -14.64 -27.34 4.97
CA THR A 641 -14.93 -28.01 3.69
C THR A 641 -14.31 -27.29 2.49
N ASN A 642 -14.34 -25.96 2.47
CA ASN A 642 -13.76 -25.17 1.38
C ASN A 642 -12.23 -25.30 1.33
N ARG A 643 -11.56 -25.36 2.49
CA ARG A 643 -10.12 -25.62 2.60
C ARG A 643 -9.73 -26.90 1.86
N SER A 644 -10.44 -28.00 2.09
CA SER A 644 -10.15 -29.29 1.42
C SER A 644 -10.31 -29.23 -0.10
N LYS A 645 -11.13 -28.26 -0.59
CA LYS A 645 -11.36 -27.99 -2.02
C LYS A 645 -10.45 -26.90 -2.59
N GLY A 646 -9.56 -26.29 -1.78
CA GLY A 646 -8.70 -25.17 -2.19
C GLY A 646 -9.46 -23.88 -2.53
N ARG A 647 -10.63 -23.65 -1.91
CA ARG A 647 -11.47 -22.45 -2.12
C ARG A 647 -11.24 -21.41 -1.04
N ASN A 648 -11.13 -20.15 -1.43
CA ASN A 648 -11.13 -19.02 -0.50
C ASN A 648 -12.56 -18.71 -0.04
N THR A 649 -12.71 -18.28 1.22
CA THR A 649 -14.02 -17.90 1.78
C THR A 649 -13.94 -16.51 2.40
N PHE A 650 -14.77 -15.58 1.94
CA PHE A 650 -14.90 -14.24 2.50
C PHE A 650 -16.18 -14.16 3.35
N ILE A 651 -16.03 -13.72 4.60
CA ILE A 651 -17.12 -13.70 5.59
C ILE A 651 -17.35 -12.25 6.00
N PHE A 652 -18.56 -11.76 5.79
CA PHE A 652 -18.97 -10.42 6.18
C PHE A 652 -19.97 -10.52 7.34
N ILE A 653 -19.64 -9.87 8.44
CA ILE A 653 -20.45 -9.85 9.67
C ILE A 653 -20.90 -8.42 9.88
N ASP A 654 -22.12 -8.11 9.50
CA ASP A 654 -22.68 -6.79 9.73
C ASP A 654 -23.10 -6.64 11.19
N GLU A 655 -22.99 -5.42 11.71
CA GLU A 655 -23.18 -5.06 13.12
C GLU A 655 -22.46 -6.03 14.09
N ILE A 656 -21.17 -6.29 13.79
CA ILE A 656 -20.34 -7.27 14.51
C ILE A 656 -20.31 -7.02 16.03
N TYR A 657 -20.55 -5.78 16.50
CA TYR A 657 -20.56 -5.45 17.93
C TYR A 657 -21.59 -6.27 18.72
N LEU A 658 -22.66 -6.75 18.08
CA LEU A 658 -23.67 -7.61 18.70
C LEU A 658 -23.07 -8.91 19.27
N LEU A 659 -22.04 -9.44 18.63
CA LEU A 659 -21.32 -10.64 19.07
C LEU A 659 -20.46 -10.41 20.31
N PHE A 660 -20.10 -9.17 20.61
CA PHE A 660 -19.28 -8.83 21.79
C PHE A 660 -20.09 -8.51 23.03
N GLN A 661 -21.42 -8.44 22.91
CA GLN A 661 -22.33 -8.24 24.05
C GLN A 661 -22.35 -9.46 24.99
N HIS A 662 -21.96 -10.64 24.48
CA HIS A 662 -21.91 -11.89 25.24
C HIS A 662 -20.52 -12.50 25.17
N GLU A 663 -19.96 -12.88 26.33
CA GLU A 663 -18.59 -13.38 26.47
C GLU A 663 -18.31 -14.61 25.59
N TYR A 664 -19.27 -15.55 25.52
CA TYR A 664 -19.11 -16.79 24.74
C TYR A 664 -19.09 -16.52 23.23
N SER A 665 -19.97 -15.68 22.73
CA SER A 665 -20.01 -15.25 21.33
C SER A 665 -18.69 -14.56 20.96
N ALA A 666 -18.21 -13.66 21.83
CA ALA A 666 -16.95 -12.96 21.65
C ALA A 666 -15.76 -13.93 21.61
N ASN A 667 -15.70 -14.91 22.51
CA ASN A 667 -14.62 -15.90 22.57
C ASN A 667 -14.67 -16.86 21.37
N PHE A 668 -15.86 -17.29 20.94
CA PHE A 668 -16.01 -18.12 19.76
C PHE A 668 -15.58 -17.37 18.50
N LEU A 669 -16.05 -16.14 18.31
CA LEU A 669 -15.64 -15.26 17.21
C LEU A 669 -14.13 -15.02 17.21
N PHE A 670 -13.54 -14.77 18.35
CA PHE A 670 -12.10 -14.56 18.47
C PHE A 670 -11.28 -15.79 18.06
N THR A 671 -11.75 -16.96 18.46
CA THR A 671 -11.15 -18.25 18.07
C THR A 671 -11.27 -18.47 16.56
N LEU A 672 -12.46 -18.21 16.00
CA LEU A 672 -12.68 -18.23 14.56
C LEU A 672 -11.75 -17.26 13.83
N TRP A 673 -11.71 -15.98 14.26
CA TRP A 673 -10.89 -14.91 13.68
C TRP A 673 -9.40 -15.25 13.59
N LYS A 674 -8.87 -15.95 14.61
CA LYS A 674 -7.50 -16.44 14.61
C LYS A 674 -7.28 -17.62 13.67
N ARG A 675 -8.25 -18.52 13.57
CA ARG A 675 -8.13 -19.79 12.82
C ARG A 675 -8.40 -19.64 11.33
N VAL A 676 -9.27 -18.73 10.91
CA VAL A 676 -9.75 -18.61 9.52
C VAL A 676 -8.63 -18.47 8.50
N ARG A 677 -7.52 -17.81 8.86
CA ARG A 677 -6.34 -17.71 8.01
C ARG A 677 -5.80 -19.07 7.55
N LYS A 678 -5.75 -20.06 8.46
CA LYS A 678 -5.28 -21.41 8.13
C LYS A 678 -6.18 -22.13 7.14
N TYR A 679 -7.43 -21.68 7.03
CA TYR A 679 -8.46 -22.27 6.18
C TYR A 679 -8.65 -21.50 4.85
N GLY A 680 -7.81 -20.50 4.56
CA GLY A 680 -7.98 -19.64 3.40
C GLY A 680 -9.27 -18.79 3.47
N ALA A 681 -9.65 -18.40 4.70
CA ALA A 681 -10.82 -17.57 4.91
C ALA A 681 -10.45 -16.20 5.50
N TYR A 682 -11.29 -15.19 5.23
CA TYR A 682 -11.07 -13.78 5.54
C TYR A 682 -12.33 -13.17 6.11
N CYS A 683 -12.30 -12.80 7.39
CA CYS A 683 -13.44 -12.17 8.07
C CYS A 683 -13.40 -10.65 7.89
N THR A 684 -14.60 -10.06 7.74
CA THR A 684 -14.84 -8.61 7.73
C THR A 684 -15.89 -8.28 8.77
N GLY A 685 -15.52 -7.51 9.79
CA GLY A 685 -16.46 -6.97 10.77
C GLY A 685 -16.90 -5.57 10.35
N ILE A 686 -18.21 -5.34 10.27
CA ILE A 686 -18.78 -4.04 9.92
C ILE A 686 -19.51 -3.52 11.16
N THR A 687 -19.30 -2.26 11.54
CA THR A 687 -20.03 -1.67 12.67
C THR A 687 -20.08 -0.15 12.60
N GLN A 688 -21.17 0.42 13.14
CA GLN A 688 -21.33 1.84 13.41
C GLN A 688 -20.98 2.21 14.85
N ASN A 689 -21.00 1.26 15.76
CA ASN A 689 -20.76 1.46 17.20
C ASN A 689 -19.32 1.08 17.55
N VAL A 690 -18.39 1.98 17.26
CA VAL A 690 -16.96 1.75 17.54
C VAL A 690 -16.70 1.78 19.03
N ASP A 691 -17.37 2.65 19.80
CA ASP A 691 -17.24 2.73 21.24
C ASP A 691 -17.62 1.41 21.92
N ASP A 692 -18.82 0.86 21.59
CA ASP A 692 -19.26 -0.44 22.11
C ASP A 692 -18.27 -1.56 21.74
N LEU A 693 -17.72 -1.54 20.54
CA LEU A 693 -16.70 -2.49 20.11
C LEU A 693 -15.43 -2.36 20.96
N LEU A 694 -14.97 -1.15 21.21
CA LEU A 694 -13.74 -0.88 21.96
C LEU A 694 -13.86 -1.12 23.47
N GLN A 695 -15.05 -1.26 24.04
CA GLN A 695 -15.24 -1.69 25.42
C GLN A 695 -14.84 -3.15 25.64
N SER A 696 -14.95 -4.00 24.61
CA SER A 696 -14.50 -5.38 24.67
C SER A 696 -12.98 -5.49 24.46
N HIS A 697 -12.28 -6.08 25.44
CA HIS A 697 -10.83 -6.38 25.31
C HIS A 697 -10.56 -7.31 24.10
N THR A 698 -11.42 -8.28 23.89
CA THR A 698 -11.34 -9.22 22.75
C THR A 698 -11.44 -8.48 21.42
N ALA A 699 -12.41 -7.58 21.29
CA ALA A 699 -12.59 -6.79 20.08
C ALA A 699 -11.43 -5.82 19.83
N ARG A 700 -10.90 -5.15 20.87
CA ARG A 700 -9.68 -4.32 20.77
C ARG A 700 -8.50 -5.12 20.21
N THR A 701 -8.31 -6.35 20.73
CA THR A 701 -7.23 -7.24 20.27
C THR A 701 -7.43 -7.66 18.81
N MET A 702 -8.66 -7.96 18.39
CA MET A 702 -8.98 -8.30 17.01
C MET A 702 -8.71 -7.12 16.07
N LEU A 703 -9.13 -5.92 16.45
CA LEU A 703 -8.93 -4.70 15.65
C LEU A 703 -7.45 -4.34 15.54
N ALA A 704 -6.71 -4.36 16.64
CA ALA A 704 -5.27 -4.06 16.66
C ALA A 704 -4.45 -5.01 15.78
N ASN A 705 -4.84 -6.29 15.73
CA ASN A 705 -4.17 -7.33 14.94
C ASN A 705 -4.69 -7.41 13.49
N SER A 706 -5.69 -6.65 13.11
CA SER A 706 -6.19 -6.62 11.74
C SER A 706 -5.35 -5.71 10.88
N GLU A 707 -4.86 -6.24 9.76
CA GLU A 707 -4.01 -5.50 8.82
C GLU A 707 -4.82 -4.76 7.75
N PHE A 708 -6.13 -5.00 7.66
CA PHE A 708 -6.99 -4.31 6.72
C PHE A 708 -8.14 -3.61 7.46
N ILE A 709 -8.15 -2.28 7.47
CA ILE A 709 -9.16 -1.50 8.18
C ILE A 709 -9.61 -0.33 7.33
N VAL A 710 -10.92 -0.25 7.06
CA VAL A 710 -11.56 0.89 6.41
C VAL A 710 -12.18 1.76 7.50
N MET A 711 -11.69 2.96 7.67
CA MET A 711 -12.22 3.95 8.60
C MET A 711 -12.88 5.07 7.80
N LEU A 712 -14.20 5.08 7.79
CA LEU A 712 -15.02 6.14 7.21
C LEU A 712 -15.23 7.27 8.25
N ASN A 713 -16.21 8.15 8.02
CA ASN A 713 -16.51 9.21 8.99
C ASN A 713 -16.80 8.64 10.38
N GLN A 714 -16.15 9.18 11.42
CA GLN A 714 -16.25 8.71 12.81
C GLN A 714 -16.88 9.77 13.72
N ALA A 715 -17.55 9.29 14.80
CA ALA A 715 -17.97 10.16 15.88
C ALA A 715 -16.76 10.77 16.62
N SER A 716 -16.96 11.88 17.31
CA SER A 716 -15.86 12.61 17.98
C SER A 716 -15.15 11.81 19.06
N THR A 717 -15.90 10.99 19.81
CA THR A 717 -15.37 10.08 20.85
C THR A 717 -14.56 8.95 20.25
N ASP A 718 -15.12 8.26 19.24
CA ASP A 718 -14.58 7.05 18.63
C ASP A 718 -13.26 7.30 17.91
N ARG A 719 -13.13 8.45 17.22
CA ARG A 719 -11.91 8.79 16.47
C ARG A 719 -10.67 8.95 17.37
N LEU A 720 -10.84 9.47 18.61
CA LEU A 720 -9.72 9.64 19.54
C LEU A 720 -9.21 8.29 20.05
N GLU A 721 -10.13 7.37 20.34
CA GLU A 721 -9.79 6.00 20.74
C GLU A 721 -9.12 5.23 19.60
N LEU A 722 -9.67 5.32 18.38
CA LEU A 722 -9.08 4.72 17.18
C LEU A 722 -7.70 5.31 16.89
N ALA A 723 -7.52 6.62 17.03
CA ALA A 723 -6.24 7.27 16.81
C ALA A 723 -5.15 6.75 17.75
N LYS A 724 -5.49 6.56 19.03
CA LYS A 724 -4.57 5.96 20.01
C LYS A 724 -4.25 4.50 19.70
N LEU A 725 -5.27 3.72 19.33
CA LEU A 725 -5.11 2.27 19.08
C LEU A 725 -4.31 1.99 17.79
N LEU A 726 -4.49 2.80 16.75
CA LEU A 726 -3.94 2.58 15.41
C LEU A 726 -2.82 3.55 15.03
N ASN A 727 -2.37 4.39 15.97
CA ASN A 727 -1.33 5.42 15.75
C ASN A 727 -1.67 6.37 14.58
N ILE A 728 -2.87 6.94 14.59
CA ILE A 728 -3.33 7.88 13.56
C ILE A 728 -2.90 9.29 13.94
N SER A 729 -2.22 10.01 13.05
CA SER A 729 -1.80 11.40 13.29
C SER A 729 -2.99 12.38 13.28
N GLU A 730 -2.81 13.58 13.84
CA GLU A 730 -3.83 14.63 13.82
C GLU A 730 -4.25 15.03 12.40
N LEU A 731 -3.31 15.10 11.45
CA LEU A 731 -3.59 15.38 10.05
C LEU A 731 -4.40 14.25 9.41
N GLN A 732 -4.06 12.99 9.72
CA GLN A 732 -4.81 11.83 9.24
C GLN A 732 -6.21 11.77 9.85
N MET A 733 -6.39 12.14 11.13
CA MET A 733 -7.72 12.23 11.74
C MET A 733 -8.66 13.18 10.98
N GLY A 734 -8.14 14.20 10.32
CA GLY A 734 -8.92 15.09 9.46
C GLY A 734 -9.67 14.34 8.35
N TYR A 735 -9.16 13.21 7.87
CA TYR A 735 -9.79 12.40 6.82
C TYR A 735 -10.91 11.47 7.31
N ILE A 736 -11.13 11.37 8.62
CA ILE A 736 -12.24 10.63 9.25
C ILE A 736 -13.16 11.55 10.07
N THR A 737 -13.01 12.87 9.93
CA THR A 737 -13.73 13.88 10.69
C THR A 737 -14.59 14.72 9.76
N ASN A 738 -15.92 14.62 9.90
CA ASN A 738 -16.89 15.41 9.12
C ASN A 738 -16.70 15.29 7.60
N VAL A 739 -16.30 14.11 7.13
CA VAL A 739 -16.09 13.83 5.72
C VAL A 739 -17.36 13.24 5.07
N GLY A 740 -17.46 13.36 3.75
CA GLY A 740 -18.59 12.82 3.00
C GLY A 740 -18.60 11.29 2.95
N ALA A 741 -19.73 10.71 2.57
CA ALA A 741 -19.86 9.27 2.39
C ALA A 741 -18.85 8.73 1.39
N GLY A 742 -18.26 7.58 1.71
CA GLY A 742 -17.21 6.94 0.91
C GLY A 742 -15.84 7.62 0.99
N GLN A 743 -15.62 8.49 1.96
CA GLN A 743 -14.32 9.10 2.25
C GLN A 743 -13.81 8.65 3.60
N GLY A 744 -12.49 8.49 3.73
CA GLY A 744 -11.90 8.04 4.97
C GLY A 744 -10.42 7.71 4.90
N LEU A 745 -9.97 6.87 5.83
CA LEU A 745 -8.65 6.29 5.87
C LEU A 745 -8.71 4.78 5.61
N LEU A 746 -7.79 4.27 4.83
CA LEU A 746 -7.62 2.85 4.57
C LEU A 746 -6.25 2.40 5.09
N LYS A 747 -6.27 1.44 6.01
CA LYS A 747 -5.07 0.73 6.48
C LYS A 747 -4.92 -0.57 5.70
N VAL A 748 -3.75 -0.79 5.10
CA VAL A 748 -3.37 -2.04 4.42
C VAL A 748 -1.96 -2.42 4.85
N GLY A 749 -1.84 -3.42 5.71
CA GLY A 749 -0.59 -3.76 6.37
C GLY A 749 -0.10 -2.59 7.25
N SER A 750 1.10 -2.11 6.98
CA SER A 750 1.68 -0.93 7.63
C SER A 750 1.27 0.40 6.98
N SER A 751 0.68 0.36 5.78
CA SER A 751 0.30 1.57 5.05
C SER A 751 -1.04 2.11 5.51
N LEU A 752 -1.13 3.43 5.74
CA LEU A 752 -2.35 4.13 6.10
C LEU A 752 -2.54 5.31 5.16
N VAL A 753 -3.52 5.23 4.27
CA VAL A 753 -3.71 6.21 3.20
C VAL A 753 -5.12 6.82 3.22
N PRO A 754 -5.26 8.14 2.97
CA PRO A 754 -6.57 8.76 2.82
C PRO A 754 -7.16 8.38 1.45
N PHE A 755 -8.43 7.99 1.45
CA PHE A 755 -9.11 7.56 0.23
C PHE A 755 -10.47 8.22 0.03
N ILE A 756 -10.91 8.21 -1.22
CA ILE A 756 -12.25 8.58 -1.66
C ILE A 756 -12.77 7.57 -2.68
N ASN A 757 -13.90 6.98 -2.40
CA ASN A 757 -14.61 6.09 -3.32
C ASN A 757 -15.94 6.74 -3.75
N LYS A 758 -15.96 7.35 -4.93
CA LYS A 758 -17.17 7.86 -5.57
C LYS A 758 -17.59 6.90 -6.69
N PHE A 759 -18.59 6.10 -6.43
CA PHE A 759 -19.15 5.18 -7.42
C PHE A 759 -20.17 5.93 -8.31
N PRO A 760 -20.27 5.67 -9.63
CA PRO A 760 -21.24 6.30 -10.52
C PRO A 760 -22.69 5.95 -10.11
N THR A 761 -23.52 6.96 -9.83
CA THR A 761 -24.89 6.76 -9.33
C THR A 761 -25.89 6.26 -10.38
N ASN A 762 -25.56 6.40 -11.67
CA ASN A 762 -26.40 5.99 -12.79
C ASN A 762 -26.25 4.52 -13.19
N THR A 763 -25.55 3.72 -12.40
CA THR A 763 -25.24 2.31 -12.68
C THR A 763 -26.25 1.37 -11.98
N LYS A 764 -26.46 0.18 -12.54
CA LYS A 764 -27.26 -0.88 -11.91
C LYS A 764 -26.61 -1.34 -10.60
N LEU A 765 -25.28 -1.49 -10.60
CA LEU A 765 -24.52 -1.88 -9.41
C LEU A 765 -24.70 -0.86 -8.28
N TYR A 766 -24.67 0.45 -8.57
CA TYR A 766 -24.91 1.46 -7.54
C TYR A 766 -26.27 1.27 -6.87
N LYS A 767 -27.34 1.07 -7.68
CA LYS A 767 -28.70 0.88 -7.18
C LYS A 767 -28.84 -0.37 -6.30
N LEU A 768 -28.09 -1.44 -6.58
CA LEU A 768 -28.06 -2.65 -5.77
C LEU A 768 -27.25 -2.48 -4.48
N MET A 769 -26.25 -1.63 -4.49
CA MET A 769 -25.36 -1.43 -3.34
C MET A 769 -25.80 -0.31 -2.40
N THR A 770 -26.55 0.69 -2.90
CA THR A 770 -26.99 1.82 -2.08
C THR A 770 -28.05 1.40 -1.06
N THR A 771 -27.96 1.99 0.15
CA THR A 771 -28.96 1.87 1.21
C THR A 771 -29.72 3.19 1.43
N LYS A 772 -29.46 4.20 0.59
CA LYS A 772 -30.14 5.50 0.71
C LYS A 772 -31.59 5.40 0.26
N PRO A 773 -32.55 5.89 1.09
CA PRO A 773 -33.96 5.93 0.72
C PRO A 773 -34.17 6.70 -0.58
N GLY A 774 -34.88 6.10 -1.54
CA GLY A 774 -35.20 6.72 -2.84
C GLY A 774 -34.12 6.62 -3.92
N GLU A 775 -32.93 6.10 -3.64
CA GLU A 775 -31.88 5.86 -4.64
C GLU A 775 -31.76 4.39 -5.06
N GLY A 776 -32.29 3.46 -4.26
CA GLY A 776 -32.45 2.03 -4.59
C GLY A 776 -33.76 1.75 -5.33
N ASN A 777 -33.83 0.62 -6.05
CA ASN A 777 -35.09 0.18 -6.69
C ASN A 777 -36.09 -0.37 -5.65
#